data_17678a6c49818b746e131829cb1b6ab8
#
_entry.id   17678a6c49818b746e131829cb1b6ab8
#
_cell.length_a   1.000
_cell.length_b   1.000
_cell.length_c   1.000
_cell.angle_alpha   90.00
_cell.angle_beta   90.00
_cell.angle_gamma   90.00
#
_symmetry.space_group_name_H-M   'P 1'
#
loop_
_entity.id
_entity.type
_entity.pdbx_description
1 polymer ?
#
loop_
_entity_poly.entity_id
_entity_poly.type
_entity_poly.pdbx_seq_one_letter_code
_entity_poly.pdbx_strand_id
1 'polypeptide(L)'
;MPSFPIGCRTTSHFALVSLPLLLAATCVYAQGPDDGAVAPEVHGIRVNNLDFSVKPGDDFYRYANGGWLARTEIPADRAGVGVFSVLGDESNKNVAAIIEEVAKSNPAPGSEARKIADVYNAYMDEAHIDSLGIRPLEPHLAAVAAIHNQRELAFALGKTLRADVDLLNNAIFSTDNLFGLWIAGGFADSDHYIPYLMQGGLVLPSRDYYLDDSEHMKEVRAKYATHVAAMLKLAGFDDVDARAARVVALEHAIAETHISLADVEDIQKANNLWHRGDFTSKAPGLDWDAYFEGAGLGAQQQFMVWTPTAVTGESALVASTPIDTWKDWLAFHMIEHYAPVLAHPFADEQFAFMGTAMTGIEKQPPRWKNGVAMVNAYLGDAVGKIYAQKYFSPEAKAQAQAMVANLVAAYHKRLDALTWLAPSTRAEAQAKLNSLYVGIGYPETWKDYSSYEVRPDDAFGNAWRAGLWKYRMQIARIGKPVDRHEWSMEPQTVNAVNLPLQNALNFPAAILQPPFFDPQAPAAANYGAIGTIIGHEISHTFDAEGSAFDSKGRVRNWWTPEDHAHFEEQAEKLEKQYDAYEVFPGVHVNGKQTIDENIADLGGVAAAYDGYRASLNGKEAPMQDGFSGDQQFFIAFGQNWGAKIREAALRRQVLADSHSPGQFRADTVRNSDAWYKAFDVQPGQALYLAPEERVRIW
;
A
#
# COMPACT_ATOMS: atom_id res chain seq x y z
N MET A 1 -54.23 -33.19 -45.47
CA MET A 1 -55.25 -34.23 -45.54
C MET A 1 -54.72 -35.49 -46.25
N PRO A 2 -55.01 -36.68 -45.88
CA PRO A 2 -55.60 -37.19 -44.64
C PRO A 2 -54.63 -38.25 -43.97
N SER A 3 -54.77 -38.81 -42.89
CA SER A 3 -55.74 -39.17 -41.90
C SER A 3 -55.17 -40.29 -41.05
N PHE A 4 -55.48 -40.24 -39.78
CA PHE A 4 -55.39 -41.35 -38.78
C PHE A 4 -56.12 -42.62 -39.19
N PRO A 5 -55.97 -43.78 -38.50
CA PRO A 5 -56.36 -43.93 -37.10
C PRO A 5 -55.61 -45.02 -36.27
N ILE A 6 -55.57 -44.84 -34.96
CA ILE A 6 -56.19 -45.55 -33.83
C ILE A 6 -56.01 -47.09 -33.76
N GLY A 7 -55.53 -47.50 -32.59
CA GLY A 7 -55.67 -48.88 -32.14
C GLY A 7 -55.13 -49.15 -30.76
N CYS A 8 -56.00 -49.18 -29.75
CA CYS A 8 -55.81 -49.44 -28.33
C CYS A 8 -55.83 -50.96 -28.04
N ARG A 9 -55.03 -51.42 -27.03
CA ARG A 9 -55.48 -52.26 -25.87
C ARG A 9 -54.35 -53.03 -25.22
N THR A 10 -54.15 -52.71 -23.99
CA THR A 10 -53.98 -53.54 -22.76
C THR A 10 -53.48 -54.96 -22.87
N THR A 11 -52.50 -55.36 -22.08
CA THR A 11 -52.60 -56.21 -20.89
C THR A 11 -51.26 -56.29 -20.12
N SER A 12 -51.41 -56.36 -18.83
CA SER A 12 -50.43 -56.56 -17.78
C SER A 12 -49.63 -57.87 -17.96
N HIS A 13 -48.34 -57.87 -17.56
CA HIS A 13 -47.78 -58.97 -16.71
C HIS A 13 -46.46 -58.56 -16.08
N PHE A 14 -46.31 -58.91 -14.82
CA PHE A 14 -45.12 -58.76 -13.97
C PHE A 14 -43.91 -59.50 -14.55
N ALA A 15 -42.73 -58.89 -14.51
CA ALA A 15 -41.49 -59.64 -14.36
C ALA A 15 -40.40 -58.67 -13.76
N LEU A 16 -39.84 -59.13 -12.68
CA LEU A 16 -38.58 -58.66 -12.11
C LEU A 16 -37.48 -58.62 -13.18
N VAL A 17 -36.61 -57.61 -13.16
CA VAL A 17 -35.18 -57.81 -13.38
C VAL A 17 -34.40 -56.47 -13.15
N SER A 18 -33.50 -56.53 -12.18
CA SER A 18 -32.15 -55.94 -12.08
C SER A 18 -31.92 -54.54 -12.58
N LEU A 19 -31.77 -53.63 -11.62
CA LEU A 19 -31.06 -52.37 -11.69
C LEU A 19 -29.55 -52.63 -11.92
N PRO A 20 -28.87 -51.92 -12.83
CA PRO A 20 -27.44 -51.77 -12.74
C PRO A 20 -27.13 -50.62 -11.78
N LEU A 21 -26.34 -50.91 -10.74
CA LEU A 21 -25.70 -49.94 -9.87
C LEU A 21 -24.80 -49.02 -10.73
N LEU A 22 -25.21 -47.77 -10.90
CA LEU A 22 -24.27 -46.70 -11.19
C LEU A 22 -23.56 -46.34 -9.86
N LEU A 23 -22.30 -46.76 -9.74
CA LEU A 23 -21.40 -46.23 -8.72
C LEU A 23 -21.14 -44.73 -9.03
N ALA A 24 -21.90 -43.85 -8.38
CA ALA A 24 -21.49 -42.50 -8.18
C ALA A 24 -20.36 -42.54 -7.14
N ALA A 25 -19.11 -42.30 -7.59
CA ALA A 25 -17.99 -42.06 -6.70
C ALA A 25 -18.22 -40.71 -6.02
N THR A 26 -18.90 -40.76 -4.88
CA THR A 26 -18.85 -39.65 -3.92
C THR A 26 -17.46 -39.64 -3.33
N CYS A 27 -16.63 -38.68 -3.73
CA CYS A 27 -15.47 -38.30 -2.96
C CYS A 27 -15.98 -37.85 -1.59
N VAL A 28 -15.97 -38.74 -0.64
CA VAL A 28 -16.05 -38.41 0.79
C VAL A 28 -14.72 -37.76 1.14
N TYR A 29 -14.71 -36.46 1.19
CA TYR A 29 -13.70 -35.76 1.97
C TYR A 29 -13.87 -36.28 3.41
N ALA A 30 -12.87 -37.00 3.89
CA ALA A 30 -12.76 -37.35 5.29
C ALA A 30 -12.59 -36.02 6.05
N GLN A 31 -13.69 -35.46 6.53
CA GLN A 31 -13.66 -34.53 7.67
C GLN A 31 -13.18 -35.41 8.84
N GLY A 32 -11.98 -35.12 9.33
CA GLY A 32 -11.58 -35.58 10.65
C GLY A 32 -12.63 -35.10 11.67
N PRO A 33 -12.74 -35.75 12.81
CA PRO A 33 -13.72 -35.36 13.81
C PRO A 33 -13.43 -33.93 14.22
N ASP A 34 -14.27 -33.02 13.76
CA ASP A 34 -14.36 -31.65 14.27
C ASP A 34 -15.11 -31.79 15.60
N ASP A 35 -14.34 -32.06 16.65
CA ASP A 35 -14.83 -31.88 18.00
C ASP A 35 -15.07 -30.37 18.14
N GLY A 36 -16.32 -29.94 18.04
CA GLY A 36 -16.78 -28.55 18.07
C GLY A 36 -16.47 -27.76 19.35
N ALA A 37 -15.25 -27.90 19.85
CA ALA A 37 -14.65 -27.00 20.80
C ALA A 37 -14.09 -25.82 20.01
N VAL A 38 -14.83 -24.70 19.99
CA VAL A 38 -14.27 -23.40 19.62
C VAL A 38 -12.99 -23.23 20.42
N ALA A 39 -11.85 -23.15 19.75
CA ALA A 39 -10.58 -22.90 20.42
C ALA A 39 -10.77 -21.61 21.26
N PRO A 40 -10.32 -21.59 22.53
CA PRO A 40 -10.50 -20.41 23.38
C PRO A 40 -9.91 -19.21 22.68
N GLU A 41 -10.67 -18.11 22.65
CA GLU A 41 -10.25 -16.84 22.09
C GLU A 41 -8.98 -16.38 22.86
N VAL A 42 -7.88 -16.15 22.15
CA VAL A 42 -6.60 -15.79 22.75
C VAL A 42 -6.53 -14.27 22.85
N HIS A 43 -6.62 -13.76 24.07
CA HIS A 43 -6.45 -12.33 24.36
C HIS A 43 -4.99 -12.04 24.76
N GLY A 44 -4.26 -11.29 23.93
CA GLY A 44 -2.86 -10.92 24.16
C GLY A 44 -1.87 -11.71 23.31
N ILE A 45 -0.68 -12.02 23.86
CA ILE A 45 0.39 -12.71 23.13
C ILE A 45 0.00 -14.14 22.75
N ARG A 46 0.46 -14.60 21.59
CA ARG A 46 0.20 -15.96 21.11
C ARG A 46 1.38 -16.88 21.44
N VAL A 47 1.32 -17.54 22.60
CA VAL A 47 2.40 -18.37 23.13
C VAL A 47 2.80 -19.50 22.18
N ASN A 48 1.85 -20.07 21.45
CA ASN A 48 2.14 -21.11 20.45
C ASN A 48 2.90 -20.60 19.20
N ASN A 49 3.07 -19.28 19.07
CA ASN A 49 3.91 -18.71 18.00
C ASN A 49 5.40 -18.70 18.40
N LEU A 50 5.71 -18.84 19.69
CA LEU A 50 7.07 -18.76 20.19
C LEU A 50 7.90 -20.00 19.81
N ASP A 51 9.21 -19.80 19.65
CA ASP A 51 10.21 -20.86 19.52
C ASP A 51 11.15 -20.80 20.73
N PHE A 52 10.88 -21.60 21.74
CA PHE A 52 11.68 -21.69 22.97
C PHE A 52 13.06 -22.34 22.76
N SER A 53 13.36 -22.89 21.59
CA SER A 53 14.68 -23.42 21.25
C SER A 53 15.70 -22.32 20.93
N VAL A 54 15.23 -21.08 20.70
CA VAL A 54 16.02 -19.90 20.39
C VAL A 54 16.02 -18.94 21.57
N LYS A 55 17.18 -18.34 21.88
CA LYS A 55 17.24 -17.28 22.90
C LYS A 55 16.82 -15.94 22.29
N PRO A 56 16.05 -15.11 23.01
CA PRO A 56 15.65 -13.79 22.52
C PRO A 56 16.81 -12.91 22.06
N GLY A 57 17.96 -12.97 22.74
CA GLY A 57 19.14 -12.18 22.39
C GLY A 57 19.95 -12.72 21.20
N ASP A 58 19.65 -13.93 20.71
CA ASP A 58 20.32 -14.49 19.54
C ASP A 58 19.50 -14.27 18.24
N ASP A 59 18.16 -14.38 18.31
CA ASP A 59 17.24 -14.14 17.20
C ASP A 59 15.84 -13.85 17.77
N PHE A 60 15.53 -12.58 17.94
CA PHE A 60 14.29 -12.17 18.59
C PHE A 60 13.08 -12.42 17.69
N TYR A 61 13.22 -12.22 16.38
CA TYR A 61 12.15 -12.50 15.44
C TYR A 61 11.73 -13.96 15.47
N ARG A 62 12.69 -14.88 15.43
CA ARG A 62 12.42 -16.31 15.49
C ARG A 62 11.91 -16.73 16.87
N TYR A 63 12.44 -16.16 17.95
CA TYR A 63 11.90 -16.39 19.28
C TYR A 63 10.41 -16.07 19.35
N ALA A 64 10.00 -14.90 18.83
CA ALA A 64 8.61 -14.45 18.85
C ALA A 64 7.68 -15.19 17.87
N ASN A 65 8.22 -15.67 16.74
CA ASN A 65 7.41 -16.15 15.61
C ASN A 65 7.77 -17.57 15.12
N GLY A 66 8.82 -18.21 15.64
CA GLY A 66 9.37 -19.47 15.10
C GLY A 66 8.37 -20.62 15.08
N GLY A 67 7.54 -20.75 16.11
CA GLY A 67 6.45 -21.71 16.13
C GLY A 67 5.40 -21.45 15.05
N TRP A 68 5.06 -20.19 14.79
CA TRP A 68 4.16 -19.79 13.68
C TRP A 68 4.82 -20.05 12.31
N LEU A 69 6.08 -19.66 12.16
CA LEU A 69 6.86 -19.88 10.93
C LEU A 69 6.94 -21.37 10.55
N ALA A 70 7.11 -22.25 11.56
CA ALA A 70 7.24 -23.69 11.33
C ALA A 70 5.97 -24.35 10.79
N ARG A 71 4.78 -23.88 11.22
CA ARG A 71 3.49 -24.47 10.84
C ARG A 71 2.74 -23.75 9.73
N THR A 72 3.22 -22.57 9.29
CA THR A 72 2.53 -21.74 8.30
C THR A 72 3.14 -21.94 6.91
N GLU A 73 2.32 -22.19 5.92
CA GLU A 73 2.71 -22.22 4.51
C GLU A 73 2.18 -20.97 3.81
N ILE A 74 2.88 -20.50 2.78
CA ILE A 74 2.42 -19.41 1.93
C ILE A 74 1.35 -19.98 0.99
N PRO A 75 0.10 -19.48 1.03
CA PRO A 75 -0.93 -19.92 0.09
C PRO A 75 -0.48 -19.68 -1.37
N ALA A 76 -0.94 -20.56 -2.29
CA ALA A 76 -0.55 -20.51 -3.69
C ALA A 76 -0.98 -19.18 -4.38
N ASP A 77 -2.04 -18.55 -3.88
CA ASP A 77 -2.62 -17.31 -4.40
C ASP A 77 -2.00 -16.03 -3.80
N ARG A 78 -0.79 -16.14 -3.17
CA ARG A 78 -0.15 -15.00 -2.49
C ARG A 78 1.36 -14.95 -2.67
N ALA A 79 1.88 -13.74 -2.64
CA ALA A 79 3.33 -13.48 -2.58
C ALA A 79 3.92 -13.71 -1.18
N GLY A 80 3.08 -13.67 -0.15
CA GLY A 80 3.46 -13.89 1.24
C GLY A 80 2.26 -14.04 2.16
N VAL A 81 2.52 -14.40 3.40
CA VAL A 81 1.54 -14.48 4.48
C VAL A 81 2.16 -13.91 5.77
N GLY A 82 1.40 -13.09 6.48
CA GLY A 82 1.84 -12.46 7.73
C GLY A 82 0.66 -11.87 8.48
N VAL A 83 0.91 -11.29 9.63
CA VAL A 83 -0.14 -10.76 10.53
C VAL A 83 -1.01 -9.73 9.82
N PHE A 84 -0.41 -8.77 9.10
CA PHE A 84 -1.13 -7.75 8.33
C PHE A 84 -1.99 -8.38 7.23
N SER A 85 -1.46 -9.34 6.47
CA SER A 85 -2.21 -9.96 5.37
C SER A 85 -3.34 -10.86 5.84
N VAL A 86 -3.19 -11.51 7.00
CA VAL A 86 -4.26 -12.32 7.63
C VAL A 86 -5.40 -11.42 8.07
N LEU A 87 -5.10 -10.30 8.72
CA LEU A 87 -6.11 -9.32 9.10
C LEU A 87 -6.75 -8.63 7.88
N GLY A 88 -5.95 -8.35 6.84
CA GLY A 88 -6.45 -7.84 5.56
C GLY A 88 -7.44 -8.79 4.87
N ASP A 89 -7.21 -10.09 4.95
CA ASP A 89 -8.17 -11.10 4.45
C ASP A 89 -9.48 -11.08 5.24
N GLU A 90 -9.42 -10.92 6.55
CA GLU A 90 -10.62 -10.82 7.38
C GLU A 90 -11.40 -9.55 7.03
N SER A 91 -10.70 -8.43 6.87
CA SER A 91 -11.31 -7.19 6.38
C SER A 91 -11.97 -7.37 5.01
N ASN A 92 -11.30 -8.04 4.07
CA ASN A 92 -11.85 -8.33 2.74
C ASN A 92 -13.08 -9.23 2.79
N LYS A 93 -13.13 -10.24 3.67
CA LYS A 93 -14.32 -11.07 3.90
C LYS A 93 -15.48 -10.23 4.47
N ASN A 94 -15.19 -9.33 5.40
CA ASN A 94 -16.16 -8.42 5.96
C ASN A 94 -16.73 -7.48 4.89
N VAL A 95 -15.88 -6.96 4.00
CA VAL A 95 -16.32 -6.14 2.85
C VAL A 95 -17.16 -6.98 1.88
N ALA A 96 -16.76 -8.22 1.57
CA ALA A 96 -17.55 -9.12 0.73
C ALA A 96 -18.95 -9.38 1.33
N ALA A 97 -19.02 -9.59 2.65
CA ALA A 97 -20.31 -9.76 3.35
C ALA A 97 -21.18 -8.48 3.27
N ILE A 98 -20.59 -7.30 3.37
CA ILE A 98 -21.28 -6.02 3.16
C ILE A 98 -21.83 -5.93 1.74
N ILE A 99 -21.01 -6.24 0.72
CA ILE A 99 -21.42 -6.20 -0.70
C ILE A 99 -22.60 -7.14 -0.94
N GLU A 100 -22.53 -8.38 -0.43
CA GLU A 100 -23.62 -9.35 -0.57
C GLU A 100 -24.92 -8.90 0.11
N GLU A 101 -24.82 -8.34 1.31
CA GLU A 101 -26.00 -7.84 2.04
C GLU A 101 -26.63 -6.66 1.31
N VAL A 102 -25.79 -5.73 0.84
CA VAL A 102 -26.22 -4.58 0.07
C VAL A 102 -26.90 -5.02 -1.23
N ALA A 103 -26.34 -5.98 -1.97
CA ALA A 103 -26.91 -6.50 -3.20
C ALA A 103 -28.29 -7.17 -2.96
N LYS A 104 -28.41 -7.95 -1.86
CA LYS A 104 -29.68 -8.61 -1.47
C LYS A 104 -30.77 -7.63 -1.04
N SER A 105 -30.41 -6.42 -0.57
CA SER A 105 -31.37 -5.41 -0.13
C SER A 105 -32.14 -4.72 -1.28
N ASN A 106 -31.76 -4.95 -2.53
CA ASN A 106 -32.29 -4.31 -3.73
C ASN A 106 -32.34 -2.77 -3.60
N PRO A 107 -31.19 -2.10 -3.43
CA PRO A 107 -31.11 -0.68 -3.10
C PRO A 107 -31.63 0.19 -4.23
N ALA A 108 -32.07 1.40 -3.86
CA ALA A 108 -32.62 2.37 -4.80
C ALA A 108 -31.61 2.72 -5.92
N PRO A 109 -32.04 2.86 -7.18
CA PRO A 109 -31.18 3.28 -8.28
C PRO A 109 -30.41 4.55 -7.95
N GLY A 110 -29.11 4.58 -8.27
CA GLY A 110 -28.22 5.72 -8.05
C GLY A 110 -27.73 5.93 -6.61
N SER A 111 -28.23 5.18 -5.63
CA SER A 111 -27.70 5.20 -4.25
C SER A 111 -26.30 4.62 -4.19
N GLU A 112 -25.49 5.01 -3.18
CA GLU A 112 -24.16 4.43 -2.93
C GLU A 112 -24.23 2.90 -2.80
N ALA A 113 -25.21 2.40 -2.06
CA ALA A 113 -25.48 0.98 -1.92
C ALA A 113 -25.71 0.30 -3.28
N ARG A 114 -26.47 0.93 -4.19
CA ARG A 114 -26.68 0.40 -5.54
C ARG A 114 -25.38 0.41 -6.36
N LYS A 115 -24.57 1.47 -6.28
CA LYS A 115 -23.30 1.58 -6.98
C LYS A 115 -22.31 0.50 -6.50
N ILE A 116 -22.26 0.21 -5.20
CA ILE A 116 -21.44 -0.88 -4.62
C ILE A 116 -21.81 -2.24 -5.26
N ALA A 117 -23.10 -2.56 -5.29
CA ALA A 117 -23.59 -3.81 -5.89
C ALA A 117 -23.29 -3.87 -7.39
N ASP A 118 -23.53 -2.79 -8.12
CA ASP A 118 -23.36 -2.75 -9.57
C ASP A 118 -21.89 -2.83 -9.99
N VAL A 119 -20.96 -2.18 -9.30
CA VAL A 119 -19.51 -2.31 -9.55
C VAL A 119 -19.06 -3.76 -9.37
N TYR A 120 -19.43 -4.38 -8.25
CA TYR A 120 -19.06 -5.75 -7.96
C TYR A 120 -19.64 -6.73 -8.98
N ASN A 121 -20.95 -6.65 -9.24
CA ASN A 121 -21.65 -7.56 -10.15
C ASN A 121 -21.14 -7.43 -11.60
N ALA A 122 -20.88 -6.21 -12.08
CA ALA A 122 -20.30 -5.96 -13.39
C ALA A 122 -18.92 -6.65 -13.54
N TYR A 123 -18.09 -6.61 -12.49
CA TYR A 123 -16.80 -7.28 -12.50
C TYR A 123 -16.93 -8.80 -12.40
N MET A 124 -17.90 -9.32 -11.64
CA MET A 124 -18.11 -10.76 -11.47
C MET A 124 -18.77 -11.44 -12.69
N ASP A 125 -19.33 -10.68 -13.65
CA ASP A 125 -19.90 -11.21 -14.89
C ASP A 125 -18.82 -11.46 -15.95
N GLU A 126 -18.02 -12.52 -15.69
CA GLU A 126 -16.93 -12.96 -16.57
C GLU A 126 -17.39 -13.23 -17.99
N ALA A 127 -18.55 -13.93 -18.11
CA ALA A 127 -19.09 -14.30 -19.41
C ALA A 127 -19.39 -13.06 -20.28
N HIS A 128 -19.92 -12.00 -19.66
CA HIS A 128 -20.18 -10.74 -20.36
C HIS A 128 -18.85 -10.07 -20.75
N ILE A 129 -17.92 -9.93 -19.81
CA ILE A 129 -16.58 -9.32 -20.06
C ILE A 129 -15.88 -10.05 -21.19
N ASP A 130 -15.84 -11.37 -21.18
CA ASP A 130 -15.22 -12.19 -22.24
C ASP A 130 -15.89 -12.00 -23.60
N SER A 131 -17.23 -11.88 -23.61
CA SER A 131 -17.98 -11.63 -24.85
C SER A 131 -17.62 -10.30 -25.51
N LEU A 132 -17.13 -9.32 -24.72
CA LEU A 132 -16.73 -8.01 -25.20
C LEU A 132 -15.29 -8.01 -25.76
N GLY A 133 -14.39 -8.87 -25.24
CA GLY A 133 -12.98 -8.90 -25.68
C GLY A 133 -12.27 -7.57 -25.41
N ILE A 134 -11.60 -7.04 -26.44
CA ILE A 134 -10.92 -5.74 -26.41
C ILE A 134 -11.83 -4.56 -26.76
N ARG A 135 -13.05 -4.82 -27.29
CA ARG A 135 -13.95 -3.78 -27.83
C ARG A 135 -14.16 -2.56 -26.93
N PRO A 136 -14.26 -2.68 -25.58
CA PRO A 136 -14.42 -1.50 -24.74
C PRO A 136 -13.24 -0.52 -24.83
N LEU A 137 -12.03 -1.01 -25.11
CA LEU A 137 -10.81 -0.21 -25.22
C LEU A 137 -10.55 0.31 -26.66
N GLU A 138 -11.14 -0.30 -27.68
CA GLU A 138 -10.93 0.07 -29.11
C GLU A 138 -11.09 1.58 -29.40
N PRO A 139 -12.09 2.31 -28.88
CA PRO A 139 -12.22 3.74 -29.16
C PRO A 139 -11.02 4.55 -28.65
N HIS A 140 -10.42 4.13 -27.55
CA HIS A 140 -9.24 4.78 -26.95
C HIS A 140 -7.98 4.46 -27.73
N LEU A 141 -7.80 3.20 -28.16
CA LEU A 141 -6.70 2.79 -29.05
C LEU A 141 -6.79 3.49 -30.41
N ALA A 142 -7.99 3.65 -30.97
CA ALA A 142 -8.20 4.41 -32.20
C ALA A 142 -7.83 5.88 -32.04
N ALA A 143 -8.10 6.49 -30.89
CA ALA A 143 -7.67 7.86 -30.59
C ALA A 143 -6.14 7.98 -30.51
N VAL A 144 -5.44 6.99 -29.95
CA VAL A 144 -3.97 6.91 -29.97
C VAL A 144 -3.44 6.76 -31.38
N ALA A 145 -4.02 5.88 -32.21
CA ALA A 145 -3.63 5.67 -33.62
C ALA A 145 -3.77 6.94 -34.46
N ALA A 146 -4.72 7.82 -34.14
CA ALA A 146 -5.01 9.08 -34.83
C ALA A 146 -4.05 10.23 -34.48
N ILE A 147 -3.02 10.02 -33.66
CA ILE A 147 -2.00 11.03 -33.34
C ILE A 147 -1.06 11.19 -34.54
N HIS A 148 -0.88 12.41 -35.05
CA HIS A 148 -0.07 12.68 -36.23
C HIS A 148 1.07 13.68 -36.02
N ASN A 149 1.08 14.41 -34.92
CA ASN A 149 2.09 15.43 -34.65
C ASN A 149 2.34 15.59 -33.16
N GLN A 150 3.42 16.31 -32.80
CA GLN A 150 3.88 16.50 -31.43
C GLN A 150 2.86 17.19 -30.51
N ARG A 151 2.06 18.14 -31.06
CA ARG A 151 1.02 18.82 -30.27
C ARG A 151 -0.11 17.85 -29.91
N GLU A 152 -0.55 17.03 -30.84
CA GLU A 152 -1.56 16.00 -30.60
C GLU A 152 -1.04 14.93 -29.61
N LEU A 153 0.25 14.55 -29.73
CA LEU A 153 0.89 13.65 -28.77
C LEU A 153 0.90 14.26 -27.37
N ALA A 154 1.35 15.50 -27.21
CA ALA A 154 1.37 16.20 -25.94
C ALA A 154 -0.03 16.28 -25.32
N PHE A 155 -1.05 16.62 -26.10
CA PHE A 155 -2.43 16.64 -25.64
C PHE A 155 -2.93 15.26 -25.21
N ALA A 156 -2.60 14.20 -25.96
CA ALA A 156 -2.95 12.82 -25.61
C ALA A 156 -2.28 12.36 -24.32
N LEU A 157 -0.98 12.64 -24.15
CA LEU A 157 -0.25 12.37 -22.90
C LEU A 157 -0.87 13.13 -21.71
N GLY A 158 -1.25 14.39 -21.90
CA GLY A 158 -1.98 15.15 -20.88
C GLY A 158 -3.31 14.51 -20.49
N LYS A 159 -4.05 13.93 -21.44
CA LYS A 159 -5.33 13.24 -21.18
C LYS A 159 -5.18 11.95 -20.37
N THR A 160 -4.01 11.32 -20.37
CA THR A 160 -3.78 10.13 -19.52
C THR A 160 -3.49 10.50 -18.08
N LEU A 161 -3.05 11.74 -17.79
CA LEU A 161 -2.69 12.16 -16.43
C LEU A 161 -3.79 11.83 -15.43
N ARG A 162 -3.40 11.24 -14.32
CA ARG A 162 -4.28 10.94 -13.17
C ARG A 162 -3.63 11.46 -11.89
N ALA A 163 -4.46 11.72 -10.88
CA ALA A 163 -4.00 11.97 -9.52
C ALA A 163 -3.88 10.62 -8.80
N ASP A 164 -2.87 9.87 -9.18
CA ASP A 164 -2.65 8.46 -8.87
C ASP A 164 -1.37 8.19 -8.07
N VAL A 165 -0.62 9.24 -7.74
CA VAL A 165 0.52 9.18 -6.83
C VAL A 165 0.19 9.86 -5.51
N ASP A 166 0.86 9.46 -4.45
CA ASP A 166 0.77 10.08 -3.12
C ASP A 166 2.16 10.01 -2.47
N LEU A 167 2.84 11.12 -2.45
CA LEU A 167 4.29 11.20 -2.26
C LEU A 167 4.71 11.18 -0.79
N LEU A 168 3.80 11.49 0.13
CA LEU A 168 4.11 11.63 1.56
C LEU A 168 3.21 10.78 2.46
N ASN A 169 1.97 10.48 2.03
CA ASN A 169 1.01 9.87 2.92
C ASN A 169 0.95 8.35 2.74
N ASN A 170 1.06 7.85 1.50
CA ASN A 170 0.94 6.42 1.20
C ASN A 170 2.16 5.89 0.42
N ALA A 171 3.20 6.70 0.25
CA ALA A 171 4.44 6.34 -0.44
C ALA A 171 4.20 5.69 -1.82
N ILE A 172 3.28 6.26 -2.62
CA ILE A 172 2.96 5.79 -3.97
C ILE A 172 3.79 6.61 -4.96
N PHE A 173 5.00 6.12 -5.27
CA PHE A 173 6.00 6.81 -6.10
C PHE A 173 6.01 6.38 -7.57
N SER A 174 5.09 5.53 -8.00
CA SER A 174 5.05 5.01 -9.37
C SER A 174 3.70 5.22 -10.03
N THR A 175 3.74 5.54 -11.32
CA THR A 175 2.57 5.60 -12.19
C THR A 175 2.96 5.13 -13.59
N ASP A 176 2.03 4.53 -14.31
CA ASP A 176 2.16 4.16 -15.72
C ASP A 176 1.88 5.34 -16.67
N ASN A 177 1.41 6.48 -16.15
CA ASN A 177 1.33 7.73 -16.91
C ASN A 177 2.71 8.40 -17.00
N LEU A 178 2.95 9.20 -18.07
CA LEU A 178 4.24 9.86 -18.28
C LEU A 178 4.70 10.65 -17.06
N PHE A 179 3.78 11.35 -16.39
CA PHE A 179 4.02 12.02 -15.11
C PHE A 179 2.97 11.59 -14.10
N GLY A 180 3.37 11.48 -12.83
CA GLY A 180 2.47 11.37 -11.68
C GLY A 180 1.94 12.74 -11.26
N LEU A 181 0.70 12.80 -10.82
CA LEU A 181 0.09 14.00 -10.24
C LEU A 181 -0.39 13.72 -8.82
N TRP A 182 -0.05 14.60 -7.91
CA TRP A 182 -0.59 14.64 -6.55
C TRP A 182 -1.14 16.02 -6.23
N ILE A 183 -2.21 16.10 -5.45
CA ILE A 183 -2.81 17.37 -5.02
C ILE A 183 -2.79 17.44 -3.51
N ALA A 184 -1.92 18.28 -2.99
CA ALA A 184 -1.69 18.41 -1.54
C ALA A 184 -1.43 19.86 -1.14
N GLY A 185 -1.27 20.14 0.14
CA GLY A 185 -0.86 21.44 0.65
C GLY A 185 0.52 21.84 0.10
N GLY A 186 0.73 23.12 -0.18
CA GLY A 186 2.01 23.59 -0.69
C GLY A 186 3.10 23.60 0.38
N PHE A 187 4.36 23.37 0.02
CA PHE A 187 5.48 23.32 0.96
C PHE A 187 5.71 24.66 1.70
N ALA A 188 5.52 25.79 1.03
CA ALA A 188 5.65 27.11 1.64
C ALA A 188 4.31 27.63 2.22
N ASP A 189 3.20 27.28 1.58
CA ASP A 189 1.82 27.60 1.99
C ASP A 189 1.02 26.30 2.10
N SER A 190 1.10 25.67 3.26
CA SER A 190 0.40 24.43 3.55
C SER A 190 -1.11 24.60 3.78
N ASP A 191 -1.63 25.83 3.70
CA ASP A 191 -3.05 26.11 3.88
C ASP A 191 -3.86 25.99 2.58
N HIS A 192 -3.20 25.92 1.40
CA HIS A 192 -3.87 25.79 0.11
C HIS A 192 -3.32 24.60 -0.69
N TYR A 193 -4.23 23.88 -1.38
CA TYR A 193 -3.85 22.78 -2.27
C TYR A 193 -3.18 23.28 -3.54
N ILE A 194 -2.04 22.64 -3.91
CA ILE A 194 -1.34 22.84 -5.17
C ILE A 194 -1.08 21.50 -5.87
N PRO A 195 -0.87 21.48 -7.19
CA PRO A 195 -0.48 20.27 -7.91
C PRO A 195 1.03 20.01 -7.78
N TYR A 196 1.38 18.75 -7.54
CA TYR A 196 2.73 18.20 -7.58
C TYR A 196 2.89 17.33 -8.81
N LEU A 197 4.00 17.49 -9.55
CA LEU A 197 4.37 16.63 -10.68
C LEU A 197 5.62 15.84 -10.32
N MET A 198 5.61 14.54 -10.61
CA MET A 198 6.75 13.67 -10.43
C MET A 198 6.97 12.76 -11.64
N GLN A 199 8.12 12.07 -11.65
CA GLN A 199 8.49 11.05 -12.61
C GLN A 199 7.43 9.94 -12.73
N GLY A 200 7.26 9.39 -13.95
CA GLY A 200 6.33 8.32 -14.24
C GLY A 200 6.69 7.56 -15.52
N GLY A 201 5.74 6.87 -16.11
CA GLY A 201 5.90 6.23 -17.42
C GLY A 201 6.59 4.88 -17.44
N LEU A 202 6.73 4.22 -16.28
CA LEU A 202 7.30 2.90 -16.15
C LEU A 202 6.25 1.90 -15.66
N VAL A 203 6.22 0.70 -16.24
CA VAL A 203 5.38 -0.41 -15.77
C VAL A 203 6.12 -1.26 -14.73
N LEU A 204 7.42 -1.49 -14.89
CA LEU A 204 8.22 -2.13 -13.85
C LEU A 204 8.39 -1.21 -12.63
N PRO A 205 8.53 -1.75 -11.41
CA PRO A 205 8.34 -0.99 -10.15
C PRO A 205 9.27 0.21 -9.95
N SER A 206 10.49 0.19 -10.49
CA SER A 206 11.46 1.28 -10.36
C SER A 206 12.43 1.33 -11.53
N ARG A 207 13.18 2.43 -11.64
CA ARG A 207 14.26 2.59 -12.61
C ARG A 207 15.28 1.45 -12.57
N ASP A 208 15.52 0.87 -11.40
CA ASP A 208 16.56 -0.14 -11.22
C ASP A 208 16.25 -1.44 -11.97
N TYR A 209 14.97 -1.76 -12.16
CA TYR A 209 14.57 -2.87 -13.02
C TYR A 209 15.01 -2.72 -14.50
N TYR A 210 15.20 -1.49 -14.97
CA TYR A 210 15.64 -1.19 -16.32
C TYR A 210 17.16 -1.04 -16.42
N LEU A 211 17.83 -0.52 -15.39
CA LEU A 211 19.21 -0.05 -15.43
C LEU A 211 20.22 -1.00 -14.78
N ASP A 212 19.80 -1.88 -13.86
CA ASP A 212 20.70 -2.84 -13.24
C ASP A 212 21.09 -3.93 -14.24
N ASP A 213 22.42 -4.13 -14.39
CA ASP A 213 23.03 -5.09 -15.34
C ASP A 213 23.19 -6.51 -14.76
N SER A 214 22.63 -6.79 -13.56
CA SER A 214 22.64 -8.14 -12.99
C SER A 214 21.92 -9.14 -13.91
N GLU A 215 22.34 -10.41 -13.89
CA GLU A 215 21.70 -11.46 -14.70
C GLU A 215 20.21 -11.62 -14.34
N HIS A 216 19.86 -11.44 -13.08
CA HIS A 216 18.47 -11.47 -12.63
C HIS A 216 17.63 -10.38 -13.32
N MET A 217 18.10 -9.13 -13.34
CA MET A 217 17.36 -8.03 -13.96
C MET A 217 17.31 -8.15 -15.49
N LYS A 218 18.34 -8.70 -16.11
CA LYS A 218 18.30 -9.04 -17.55
C LYS A 218 17.22 -10.08 -17.85
N GLU A 219 17.08 -11.10 -17.00
CA GLU A 219 16.03 -12.11 -17.13
C GLU A 219 14.63 -11.49 -16.95
N VAL A 220 14.45 -10.61 -15.96
CA VAL A 220 13.19 -9.88 -15.75
C VAL A 220 12.83 -9.06 -16.98
N ARG A 221 13.78 -8.28 -17.53
CA ARG A 221 13.55 -7.48 -18.75
C ARG A 221 13.22 -8.33 -19.98
N ALA A 222 13.84 -9.50 -20.12
CA ALA A 222 13.51 -10.43 -21.20
C ALA A 222 12.07 -10.97 -21.09
N LYS A 223 11.64 -11.33 -19.89
CA LYS A 223 10.25 -11.74 -19.62
C LYS A 223 9.28 -10.57 -19.85
N TYR A 224 9.67 -9.36 -19.45
CA TYR A 224 8.88 -8.16 -19.66
C TYR A 224 8.66 -7.88 -21.15
N ALA A 225 9.71 -7.93 -21.98
CA ALA A 225 9.57 -7.76 -23.42
C ALA A 225 8.63 -8.79 -24.05
N THR A 226 8.67 -10.05 -23.56
CA THR A 226 7.74 -11.10 -24.00
C THR A 226 6.31 -10.77 -23.62
N HIS A 227 6.10 -10.28 -22.40
CA HIS A 227 4.80 -9.85 -21.90
C HIS A 227 4.21 -8.69 -22.71
N VAL A 228 5.01 -7.65 -22.98
CA VAL A 228 4.58 -6.51 -23.83
C VAL A 228 4.13 -7.00 -25.23
N ALA A 229 4.90 -7.90 -25.84
CA ALA A 229 4.54 -8.47 -27.16
C ALA A 229 3.24 -9.28 -27.08
N ALA A 230 3.04 -10.07 -26.01
CA ALA A 230 1.85 -10.87 -25.81
C ALA A 230 0.60 -9.98 -25.64
N MET A 231 0.67 -8.94 -24.82
CA MET A 231 -0.43 -8.00 -24.61
C MET A 231 -0.83 -7.26 -25.90
N LEU A 232 0.16 -6.77 -26.67
CA LEU A 232 -0.09 -6.16 -27.97
C LEU A 232 -0.70 -7.13 -28.97
N LYS A 233 -0.28 -8.39 -28.97
CA LYS A 233 -0.84 -9.45 -29.82
C LYS A 233 -2.29 -9.75 -29.47
N LEU A 234 -2.63 -9.85 -28.19
CA LEU A 234 -4.00 -10.03 -27.70
C LEU A 234 -4.90 -8.88 -28.15
N ALA A 235 -4.36 -7.67 -28.23
CA ALA A 235 -5.07 -6.49 -28.72
C ALA A 235 -5.15 -6.38 -30.25
N GLY A 236 -4.57 -7.35 -30.99
CA GLY A 236 -4.67 -7.43 -32.44
C GLY A 236 -3.65 -6.57 -33.21
N PHE A 237 -2.56 -6.14 -32.57
CA PHE A 237 -1.48 -5.44 -33.24
C PHE A 237 -0.63 -6.40 -34.08
N ASP A 238 -0.14 -5.90 -35.22
CA ASP A 238 0.89 -6.55 -36.03
C ASP A 238 2.29 -6.17 -35.55
N ASP A 239 3.34 -6.89 -36.02
CA ASP A 239 4.76 -6.62 -35.75
C ASP A 239 5.06 -6.48 -34.23
N VAL A 240 4.41 -7.28 -33.40
CA VAL A 240 4.40 -7.13 -31.93
C VAL A 240 5.80 -7.17 -31.30
N ASP A 241 6.72 -7.97 -31.82
CA ASP A 241 8.09 -8.05 -31.31
C ASP A 241 8.85 -6.72 -31.52
N ALA A 242 8.68 -6.10 -32.71
CA ALA A 242 9.28 -4.81 -33.00
C ALA A 242 8.65 -3.67 -32.18
N ARG A 243 7.33 -3.73 -31.94
CA ARG A 243 6.62 -2.77 -31.08
C ARG A 243 7.05 -2.91 -29.62
N ALA A 244 7.10 -4.13 -29.10
CA ALA A 244 7.57 -4.42 -27.75
C ALA A 244 9.00 -3.93 -27.54
N ALA A 245 9.90 -4.17 -28.51
CA ALA A 245 11.25 -3.66 -28.43
C ALA A 245 11.31 -2.12 -28.35
N ARG A 246 10.44 -1.41 -29.08
CA ARG A 246 10.35 0.07 -29.00
C ARG A 246 9.81 0.54 -27.65
N VAL A 247 8.78 -0.12 -27.12
CA VAL A 247 8.20 0.21 -25.80
C VAL A 247 9.25 0.04 -24.71
N VAL A 248 9.89 -1.13 -24.64
CA VAL A 248 10.92 -1.42 -23.62
C VAL A 248 12.11 -0.48 -23.75
N ALA A 249 12.54 -0.15 -24.97
CA ALA A 249 13.63 0.81 -25.19
C ALA A 249 13.25 2.24 -24.76
N LEU A 250 12.00 2.66 -24.97
CA LEU A 250 11.51 3.95 -24.51
C LEU A 250 11.44 4.00 -22.98
N GLU A 251 10.89 2.97 -22.33
CA GLU A 251 10.86 2.91 -20.88
C GLU A 251 12.25 2.86 -20.26
N HIS A 252 13.21 2.18 -20.90
CA HIS A 252 14.61 2.23 -20.48
C HIS A 252 15.15 3.68 -20.53
N ALA A 253 14.88 4.40 -21.62
CA ALA A 253 15.30 5.80 -21.73
C ALA A 253 14.58 6.71 -20.72
N ILE A 254 13.31 6.45 -20.40
CA ILE A 254 12.58 7.12 -19.33
C ILE A 254 13.25 6.83 -17.98
N ALA A 255 13.57 5.56 -17.68
CA ALA A 255 14.24 5.16 -16.45
C ALA A 255 15.60 5.82 -16.25
N GLU A 256 16.34 6.11 -17.33
CA GLU A 256 17.60 6.87 -17.28
C GLU A 256 17.38 8.32 -16.77
N THR A 257 16.19 8.90 -16.96
CA THR A 257 15.86 10.25 -16.49
C THR A 257 15.42 10.29 -15.02
N HIS A 258 14.96 9.15 -14.50
CA HIS A 258 14.47 9.04 -13.13
C HIS A 258 15.59 9.14 -12.10
N ILE A 259 15.27 9.68 -10.93
CA ILE A 259 16.14 9.62 -9.74
C ILE A 259 15.84 8.35 -8.93
N SER A 260 16.74 7.99 -8.01
CA SER A 260 16.57 6.84 -7.12
C SER A 260 15.42 7.03 -6.14
N LEU A 261 14.90 5.95 -5.55
CA LEU A 261 13.87 6.02 -4.53
C LEU A 261 14.31 6.87 -3.33
N ALA A 262 15.53 6.65 -2.83
CA ALA A 262 16.11 7.45 -1.74
C ALA A 262 16.25 8.95 -2.06
N ASP A 263 16.37 9.31 -3.35
CA ASP A 263 16.37 10.71 -3.77
C ASP A 263 14.94 11.26 -3.96
N VAL A 264 13.97 10.40 -4.27
CA VAL A 264 12.54 10.78 -4.33
C VAL A 264 12.01 11.13 -2.93
N GLU A 265 12.45 10.42 -1.91
CA GLU A 265 12.08 10.65 -0.49
C GLU A 265 12.76 11.89 0.12
N ASP A 266 13.75 12.47 -0.53
CA ASP A 266 14.44 13.69 -0.07
C ASP A 266 13.58 14.94 -0.32
N ILE A 267 12.89 15.41 0.71
CA ILE A 267 12.00 16.59 0.67
C ILE A 267 12.72 17.87 0.23
N GLN A 268 14.03 18.02 0.53
CA GLN A 268 14.77 19.20 0.12
C GLN A 268 15.00 19.22 -1.40
N LYS A 269 15.17 18.04 -2.02
CA LYS A 269 15.27 17.91 -3.49
C LYS A 269 13.92 18.10 -4.17
N ALA A 270 12.83 17.75 -3.49
CA ALA A 270 11.45 17.83 -3.99
C ALA A 270 10.88 19.27 -3.99
N ASN A 271 11.47 20.21 -3.24
CA ASN A 271 10.95 21.56 -3.06
C ASN A 271 11.27 22.49 -4.25
N ASN A 272 10.69 22.23 -5.40
CA ASN A 272 10.91 23.01 -6.63
C ASN A 272 9.61 23.61 -7.16
N LEU A 273 9.28 24.82 -6.73
CA LEU A 273 8.11 25.54 -7.26
C LEU A 273 8.42 26.08 -8.67
N TRP A 274 7.67 25.60 -9.66
CA TRP A 274 7.73 26.09 -11.03
C TRP A 274 6.45 26.86 -11.39
N HIS A 275 6.65 27.98 -12.10
CA HIS A 275 5.54 28.67 -12.74
C HIS A 275 5.28 28.11 -14.13
N ARG A 276 4.07 28.26 -14.65
CA ARG A 276 3.67 27.79 -15.97
C ARG A 276 4.68 28.13 -17.07
N GLY A 277 5.19 29.36 -17.07
CA GLY A 277 6.18 29.82 -18.05
C GLY A 277 7.57 29.17 -17.92
N ASP A 278 7.89 28.58 -16.77
CA ASP A 278 9.17 27.93 -16.53
C ASP A 278 9.34 26.63 -17.31
N PHE A 279 8.23 25.92 -17.58
CA PHE A 279 8.26 24.61 -18.21
C PHE A 279 8.90 24.64 -19.61
N THR A 280 8.61 25.65 -20.40
CA THR A 280 9.21 25.79 -21.75
C THR A 280 10.71 25.96 -21.70
N SER A 281 11.26 26.62 -20.68
CA SER A 281 12.70 26.88 -20.55
C SER A 281 13.45 25.80 -19.76
N LYS A 282 12.84 25.25 -18.70
CA LYS A 282 13.47 24.26 -17.81
C LYS A 282 13.30 22.83 -18.32
N ALA A 283 12.21 22.54 -19.03
CA ALA A 283 11.88 21.23 -19.61
C ALA A 283 11.47 21.36 -21.08
N PRO A 284 12.38 21.77 -21.98
CA PRO A 284 12.08 21.90 -23.41
C PRO A 284 11.85 20.54 -24.06
N GLY A 285 10.95 20.50 -25.06
CA GLY A 285 10.69 19.31 -25.86
C GLY A 285 9.21 18.92 -25.91
N LEU A 286 8.50 18.99 -24.81
CA LEU A 286 7.04 18.77 -24.74
C LEU A 286 6.30 20.08 -25.04
N ASP A 287 5.24 20.04 -25.83
CA ASP A 287 4.25 21.13 -25.94
C ASP A 287 3.44 21.20 -24.64
N TRP A 288 3.98 21.88 -23.64
CA TRP A 288 3.37 21.99 -22.31
C TRP A 288 2.00 22.65 -22.31
N ASP A 289 1.71 23.51 -23.28
CA ASP A 289 0.38 24.12 -23.41
C ASP A 289 -0.65 23.07 -23.83
N ALA A 290 -0.32 22.24 -24.81
CA ALA A 290 -1.17 21.14 -25.24
C ALA A 290 -1.29 20.07 -24.16
N TYR A 291 -0.19 19.75 -23.45
CA TYR A 291 -0.21 18.79 -22.36
C TYR A 291 -1.16 19.20 -21.23
N PHE A 292 -1.01 20.41 -20.71
CA PHE A 292 -1.87 20.90 -19.63
C PHE A 292 -3.32 21.17 -20.09
N GLU A 293 -3.53 21.49 -21.37
CA GLU A 293 -4.88 21.54 -21.94
C GLU A 293 -5.53 20.16 -21.90
N GLY A 294 -4.82 19.10 -22.34
CA GLY A 294 -5.26 17.72 -22.30
C GLY A 294 -5.55 17.23 -20.88
N ALA A 295 -4.73 17.63 -19.92
CA ALA A 295 -4.90 17.35 -18.49
C ALA A 295 -6.04 18.14 -17.83
N GLY A 296 -6.61 19.16 -18.47
CA GLY A 296 -7.60 20.06 -17.86
C GLY A 296 -6.98 21.03 -16.83
N LEU A 297 -5.65 21.21 -16.88
CA LEU A 297 -4.87 22.11 -16.03
C LEU A 297 -4.40 23.37 -16.76
N GLY A 298 -5.04 23.71 -17.91
CA GLY A 298 -4.63 24.83 -18.75
C GLY A 298 -4.61 26.20 -18.06
N ALA A 299 -5.44 26.40 -17.03
CA ALA A 299 -5.49 27.63 -16.24
C ALA A 299 -4.49 27.65 -15.06
N GLN A 300 -3.88 26.49 -14.71
CA GLN A 300 -3.01 26.37 -13.56
C GLN A 300 -1.68 27.07 -13.79
N GLN A 301 -1.22 27.87 -12.79
CA GLN A 301 -0.06 28.71 -12.93
C GLN A 301 1.16 28.23 -12.14
N GLN A 302 0.99 27.44 -11.10
CA GLN A 302 2.05 26.99 -10.22
C GLN A 302 1.97 25.48 -10.03
N PHE A 303 3.13 24.84 -10.06
CA PHE A 303 3.31 23.41 -9.82
C PHE A 303 4.51 23.18 -8.93
N MET A 304 4.40 22.32 -7.95
CA MET A 304 5.57 21.77 -7.29
C MET A 304 6.11 20.64 -8.18
N VAL A 305 7.32 20.78 -8.66
CA VAL A 305 7.97 19.74 -9.49
C VAL A 305 8.86 18.91 -8.57
N TRP A 306 8.38 17.72 -8.24
CA TRP A 306 9.06 16.82 -7.29
C TRP A 306 10.41 16.33 -7.82
N THR A 307 10.42 15.91 -9.10
CA THR A 307 11.60 15.35 -9.78
C THR A 307 11.98 16.16 -11.03
N PRO A 308 12.63 17.34 -10.88
CA PRO A 308 12.91 18.24 -12.02
C PRO A 308 13.73 17.59 -13.13
N THR A 309 14.70 16.73 -12.80
CA THR A 309 15.55 16.03 -13.77
C THR A 309 14.75 15.10 -14.65
N ALA A 310 13.83 14.34 -14.06
CA ALA A 310 12.95 13.43 -14.80
C ALA A 310 12.00 14.21 -15.71
N VAL A 311 11.31 15.22 -15.18
CA VAL A 311 10.39 16.07 -15.97
C VAL A 311 11.12 16.71 -17.16
N THR A 312 12.37 17.14 -16.96
CA THR A 312 13.19 17.71 -18.06
C THR A 312 13.58 16.63 -19.08
N GLY A 313 14.05 15.48 -18.60
CA GLY A 313 14.51 14.39 -19.46
C GLY A 313 13.36 13.77 -20.28
N GLU A 314 12.23 13.47 -19.63
CA GLU A 314 11.04 12.93 -20.28
C GLU A 314 10.46 13.91 -21.32
N SER A 315 10.45 15.21 -21.01
CA SER A 315 10.08 16.24 -21.99
C SER A 315 10.98 16.21 -23.24
N ALA A 316 12.29 16.04 -23.07
CA ALA A 316 13.22 15.91 -24.19
C ALA A 316 13.00 14.62 -24.98
N LEU A 317 12.66 13.50 -24.32
CA LEU A 317 12.31 12.23 -24.95
C LEU A 317 11.05 12.36 -25.82
N VAL A 318 10.04 13.14 -25.39
CA VAL A 318 8.84 13.38 -26.21
C VAL A 318 9.21 14.03 -27.54
N ALA A 319 10.17 14.96 -27.56
CA ALA A 319 10.61 15.61 -28.79
C ALA A 319 11.49 14.72 -29.67
N SER A 320 12.36 13.91 -29.07
CA SER A 320 13.40 13.16 -29.79
C SER A 320 12.96 11.77 -30.26
N THR A 321 11.94 11.19 -29.62
CA THR A 321 11.45 9.83 -29.93
C THR A 321 10.38 9.87 -31.02
N PRO A 322 10.41 8.98 -32.01
CA PRO A 322 9.36 8.91 -33.04
C PRO A 322 7.97 8.76 -32.47
N ILE A 323 6.99 9.47 -33.04
CA ILE A 323 5.58 9.45 -32.60
C ILE A 323 5.01 8.02 -32.58
N ASP A 324 5.38 7.17 -33.53
CA ASP A 324 4.89 5.79 -33.57
C ASP A 324 5.37 4.97 -32.37
N THR A 325 6.55 5.25 -31.81
CA THR A 325 7.01 4.65 -30.56
C THR A 325 6.14 5.08 -29.37
N TRP A 326 5.78 6.36 -29.29
CA TRP A 326 4.85 6.86 -28.27
C TRP A 326 3.44 6.29 -28.43
N LYS A 327 2.98 6.06 -29.67
CA LYS A 327 1.70 5.36 -29.90
C LYS A 327 1.73 3.93 -29.39
N ASP A 328 2.83 3.20 -29.63
CA ASP A 328 2.98 1.84 -29.11
C ASP A 328 3.02 1.83 -27.58
N TRP A 329 3.74 2.78 -26.98
CA TRP A 329 3.81 2.95 -25.54
C TRP A 329 2.44 3.27 -24.91
N LEU A 330 1.71 4.29 -25.44
CA LEU A 330 0.36 4.64 -24.99
C LEU A 330 -0.62 3.49 -25.13
N ALA A 331 -0.55 2.75 -26.25
CA ALA A 331 -1.43 1.61 -26.47
C ALA A 331 -1.16 0.49 -25.47
N PHE A 332 0.12 0.13 -25.27
CA PHE A 332 0.50 -0.90 -24.30
C PHE A 332 0.10 -0.50 -22.88
N HIS A 333 0.43 0.70 -22.42
CA HIS A 333 0.09 1.17 -21.09
C HIS A 333 -1.43 1.17 -20.83
N MET A 334 -2.24 1.55 -21.82
CA MET A 334 -3.70 1.45 -21.70
C MET A 334 -4.19 0.00 -21.60
N ILE A 335 -3.62 -0.92 -22.40
CA ILE A 335 -3.99 -2.33 -22.36
C ILE A 335 -3.62 -2.92 -21.01
N GLU A 336 -2.40 -2.67 -20.52
CA GLU A 336 -1.88 -3.14 -19.25
C GLU A 336 -2.72 -2.62 -18.08
N HIS A 337 -2.99 -1.31 -18.04
CA HIS A 337 -3.77 -0.68 -16.97
C HIS A 337 -5.18 -1.27 -16.83
N TYR A 338 -5.84 -1.54 -17.96
CA TYR A 338 -7.21 -2.04 -17.97
C TYR A 338 -7.33 -3.55 -18.12
N ALA A 339 -6.23 -4.28 -18.22
CA ALA A 339 -6.23 -5.75 -18.33
C ALA A 339 -7.14 -6.46 -17.31
N PRO A 340 -7.20 -6.05 -16.02
CA PRO A 340 -8.06 -6.70 -15.03
C PRO A 340 -9.57 -6.63 -15.32
N VAL A 341 -10.00 -5.67 -16.15
CA VAL A 341 -11.42 -5.44 -16.52
C VAL A 341 -11.72 -5.73 -18.00
N LEU A 342 -10.74 -6.30 -18.71
CA LEU A 342 -10.89 -6.85 -20.07
C LEU A 342 -11.11 -8.36 -20.01
N ALA A 343 -11.27 -9.01 -21.18
CA ALA A 343 -11.45 -10.45 -21.28
C ALA A 343 -10.30 -11.24 -20.66
N HIS A 344 -10.57 -12.46 -20.17
CA HIS A 344 -9.63 -13.33 -19.47
C HIS A 344 -8.22 -13.39 -20.06
N PRO A 345 -8.00 -13.50 -21.39
CA PRO A 345 -6.63 -13.58 -21.90
C PRO A 345 -5.74 -12.42 -21.51
N PHE A 346 -6.28 -11.19 -21.32
CA PHE A 346 -5.52 -10.02 -20.88
C PHE A 346 -5.18 -10.10 -19.39
N ALA A 347 -6.17 -10.43 -18.55
CA ALA A 347 -5.97 -10.59 -17.12
C ALA A 347 -5.03 -11.76 -16.79
N ASP A 348 -5.11 -12.85 -17.55
CA ASP A 348 -4.25 -14.03 -17.39
C ASP A 348 -2.80 -13.72 -17.77
N GLU A 349 -2.56 -13.02 -18.88
CA GLU A 349 -1.22 -12.61 -19.30
C GLU A 349 -0.60 -11.62 -18.29
N GLN A 350 -1.37 -10.62 -17.84
CA GLN A 350 -0.92 -9.70 -16.81
C GLN A 350 -0.56 -10.45 -15.52
N PHE A 351 -1.38 -11.40 -15.08
CA PHE A 351 -1.09 -12.20 -13.90
C PHE A 351 0.16 -13.07 -14.09
N ALA A 352 0.33 -13.68 -15.26
CA ALA A 352 1.50 -14.51 -15.55
C ALA A 352 2.81 -13.71 -15.40
N PHE A 353 2.81 -12.43 -15.79
CA PHE A 353 3.96 -11.57 -15.62
C PHE A 353 3.98 -10.91 -14.23
N MET A 354 3.03 -10.03 -13.90
CA MET A 354 3.05 -9.22 -12.67
C MET A 354 2.85 -10.07 -11.41
N GLY A 355 2.03 -11.10 -11.47
CA GLY A 355 1.79 -12.01 -10.36
C GLY A 355 2.88 -13.07 -10.24
N THR A 356 3.04 -13.91 -11.27
CA THR A 356 3.92 -15.08 -11.17
C THR A 356 5.39 -14.72 -11.34
N ALA A 357 5.75 -14.04 -12.44
CA ALA A 357 7.17 -13.76 -12.73
C ALA A 357 7.78 -12.74 -11.75
N MET A 358 7.02 -11.72 -11.36
CA MET A 358 7.51 -10.63 -10.51
C MET A 358 7.42 -10.92 -9.01
N THR A 359 6.44 -11.71 -8.56
CA THR A 359 6.21 -11.92 -7.11
C THR A 359 6.17 -13.38 -6.69
N GLY A 360 6.25 -14.33 -7.65
CA GLY A 360 6.24 -15.75 -7.38
C GLY A 360 4.87 -16.33 -6.97
N ILE A 361 3.78 -15.60 -7.18
CA ILE A 361 2.42 -16.11 -6.94
C ILE A 361 2.14 -17.24 -7.94
N GLU A 362 1.73 -18.40 -7.44
CA GLU A 362 1.54 -19.62 -8.26
C GLU A 362 0.16 -19.71 -8.89
N LYS A 363 -0.83 -19.09 -8.27
CA LYS A 363 -2.24 -19.17 -8.68
C LYS A 363 -2.92 -17.82 -8.51
N GLN A 364 -3.76 -17.45 -9.48
CA GLN A 364 -4.57 -16.24 -9.37
C GLN A 364 -5.45 -16.27 -8.10
N PRO A 365 -5.55 -15.14 -7.37
CA PRO A 365 -6.53 -15.02 -6.29
C PRO A 365 -7.95 -15.30 -6.79
N PRO A 366 -8.81 -15.84 -5.94
CA PRO A 366 -10.24 -15.99 -6.28
C PRO A 366 -10.84 -14.66 -6.72
N ARG A 367 -11.59 -14.64 -7.82
CA ARG A 367 -12.12 -13.43 -8.45
C ARG A 367 -12.86 -12.48 -7.49
N TRP A 368 -13.58 -13.02 -6.52
CA TRP A 368 -14.28 -12.22 -5.53
C TRP A 368 -13.35 -11.26 -4.76
N LYS A 369 -12.09 -11.67 -4.50
CA LYS A 369 -11.09 -10.79 -3.83
C LYS A 369 -10.76 -9.58 -4.70
N ASN A 370 -10.59 -9.79 -6.01
CA ASN A 370 -10.37 -8.70 -6.96
C ASN A 370 -11.63 -7.82 -7.08
N GLY A 371 -12.82 -8.41 -7.05
CA GLY A 371 -14.08 -7.67 -7.00
C GLY A 371 -14.20 -6.77 -5.77
N VAL A 372 -13.82 -7.27 -4.60
CA VAL A 372 -13.73 -6.49 -3.35
C VAL A 372 -12.71 -5.36 -3.50
N ALA A 373 -11.52 -5.65 -4.04
CA ALA A 373 -10.49 -4.64 -4.27
C ALA A 373 -10.98 -3.52 -5.20
N MET A 374 -11.73 -3.83 -6.27
CA MET A 374 -12.33 -2.82 -7.14
C MET A 374 -13.38 -1.97 -6.45
N VAL A 375 -14.25 -2.59 -5.64
CA VAL A 375 -15.24 -1.81 -4.86
C VAL A 375 -14.52 -0.88 -3.88
N ASN A 376 -13.49 -1.35 -3.17
CA ASN A 376 -12.67 -0.51 -2.30
C ASN A 376 -12.00 0.62 -3.10
N ALA A 377 -11.43 0.30 -4.27
CA ALA A 377 -10.77 1.30 -5.10
C ALA A 377 -11.72 2.38 -5.63
N TYR A 378 -12.97 2.06 -5.95
CA TYR A 378 -13.89 3.01 -6.59
C TYR A 378 -14.90 3.65 -5.65
N LEU A 379 -15.25 2.97 -4.55
CA LEU A 379 -16.33 3.34 -3.61
C LEU A 379 -15.91 3.12 -2.15
N GLY A 380 -14.59 3.26 -1.86
CA GLY A 380 -14.01 2.88 -0.58
C GLY A 380 -14.67 3.53 0.63
N ASP A 381 -14.94 4.83 0.60
CA ASP A 381 -15.63 5.52 1.70
C ASP A 381 -17.09 5.05 1.84
N ALA A 382 -17.79 4.77 0.75
CA ALA A 382 -19.17 4.30 0.80
C ALA A 382 -19.26 2.93 1.50
N VAL A 383 -18.31 2.03 1.23
CA VAL A 383 -18.17 0.75 1.94
C VAL A 383 -17.66 0.98 3.36
N GLY A 384 -16.65 1.83 3.52
CA GLY A 384 -16.01 2.16 4.81
C GLY A 384 -16.99 2.65 5.86
N LYS A 385 -17.97 3.44 5.44
CA LYS A 385 -19.06 3.90 6.30
C LYS A 385 -19.88 2.74 6.89
N ILE A 386 -20.20 1.74 6.08
CA ILE A 386 -20.93 0.54 6.52
C ILE A 386 -20.00 -0.34 7.37
N TYR A 387 -18.74 -0.49 6.95
CA TYR A 387 -17.73 -1.26 7.66
C TYR A 387 -17.52 -0.74 9.10
N ALA A 388 -17.29 0.56 9.25
CA ALA A 388 -17.09 1.18 10.55
C ALA A 388 -18.28 0.99 11.48
N GLN A 389 -19.51 1.11 10.97
CA GLN A 389 -20.73 0.90 11.77
C GLN A 389 -20.91 -0.55 12.23
N LYS A 390 -20.42 -1.54 11.45
CA LYS A 390 -20.61 -2.96 11.76
C LYS A 390 -19.48 -3.56 12.60
N TYR A 391 -18.25 -3.14 12.36
CA TYR A 391 -17.07 -3.84 12.85
C TYR A 391 -16.18 -3.02 13.79
N PHE A 392 -16.55 -1.78 14.12
CA PHE A 392 -15.76 -0.95 15.03
C PHE A 392 -16.64 -0.31 16.10
N SER A 393 -16.53 -0.81 17.34
CA SER A 393 -17.38 -0.35 18.43
C SER A 393 -16.95 1.01 19.00
N PRO A 394 -17.88 1.78 19.57
CA PRO A 394 -17.54 3.02 20.29
C PRO A 394 -16.57 2.80 21.44
N GLU A 395 -16.65 1.64 22.13
CA GLU A 395 -15.78 1.26 23.24
C GLU A 395 -14.35 1.03 22.78
N ALA A 396 -14.15 0.31 21.64
CA ALA A 396 -12.86 0.12 21.02
C ALA A 396 -12.25 1.47 20.61
N LYS A 397 -13.05 2.35 20.00
CA LYS A 397 -12.62 3.72 19.66
C LYS A 397 -12.15 4.51 20.89
N ALA A 398 -12.90 4.48 21.97
CA ALA A 398 -12.55 5.21 23.21
C ALA A 398 -11.25 4.67 23.83
N GLN A 399 -11.04 3.35 23.85
CA GLN A 399 -9.80 2.75 24.36
C GLN A 399 -8.60 3.10 23.50
N ALA A 400 -8.74 3.05 22.16
CA ALA A 400 -7.68 3.46 21.24
C ALA A 400 -7.33 4.95 21.41
N GLN A 401 -8.32 5.83 21.56
CA GLN A 401 -8.11 7.26 21.84
C GLN A 401 -7.34 7.49 23.15
N ALA A 402 -7.67 6.73 24.20
CA ALA A 402 -6.96 6.81 25.48
C ALA A 402 -5.50 6.37 25.35
N MET A 403 -5.23 5.32 24.55
CA MET A 403 -3.87 4.86 24.27
C MET A 403 -3.07 5.92 23.49
N VAL A 404 -3.65 6.52 22.45
CA VAL A 404 -3.04 7.63 21.71
C VAL A 404 -2.67 8.78 22.62
N ALA A 405 -3.57 9.20 23.52
CA ALA A 405 -3.30 10.27 24.48
C ALA A 405 -2.10 9.94 25.38
N ASN A 406 -1.98 8.69 25.83
CA ASN A 406 -0.85 8.23 26.65
C ASN A 406 0.47 8.24 25.86
N LEU A 407 0.44 7.86 24.58
CA LEU A 407 1.63 7.87 23.72
C LEU A 407 2.08 9.29 23.40
N VAL A 408 1.18 10.19 23.05
CA VAL A 408 1.49 11.62 22.85
C VAL A 408 2.11 12.21 24.12
N ALA A 409 1.54 11.89 25.31
CA ALA A 409 2.12 12.33 26.59
C ALA A 409 3.51 11.72 26.86
N ALA A 410 3.78 10.49 26.39
CA ALA A 410 5.10 9.89 26.47
C ALA A 410 6.10 10.62 25.57
N TYR A 411 5.73 10.95 24.32
CA TYR A 411 6.56 11.76 23.42
C TYR A 411 6.88 13.15 24.00
N HIS A 412 5.90 13.86 24.55
CA HIS A 412 6.14 15.13 25.23
C HIS A 412 7.24 15.02 26.29
N LYS A 413 7.16 14.00 27.15
CA LYS A 413 8.16 13.75 28.21
C LYS A 413 9.53 13.41 27.65
N ARG A 414 9.58 12.61 26.57
CA ARG A 414 10.83 12.25 25.90
C ARG A 414 11.52 13.49 25.34
N LEU A 415 10.80 14.32 24.57
CA LEU A 415 11.33 15.58 24.04
C LEU A 415 11.83 16.52 25.15
N ASP A 416 11.14 16.58 26.30
CA ASP A 416 11.58 17.39 27.44
C ASP A 416 12.86 16.85 28.09
N ALA A 417 13.06 15.53 28.06
CA ALA A 417 14.21 14.87 28.64
C ALA A 417 15.49 14.91 27.76
N LEU A 418 15.37 15.24 26.48
CA LEU A 418 16.51 15.31 25.57
C LEU A 418 17.44 16.48 25.93
N THR A 419 18.63 16.19 26.42
CA THR A 419 19.59 17.20 26.88
C THR A 419 20.33 17.90 25.74
N TRP A 420 20.39 17.27 24.58
CA TRP A 420 21.06 17.80 23.40
C TRP A 420 20.19 18.79 22.58
N LEU A 421 18.89 18.77 22.77
CA LEU A 421 17.94 19.57 22.01
C LEU A 421 17.87 21.01 22.54
N ALA A 422 18.16 21.99 21.68
CA ALA A 422 18.09 23.41 22.00
C ALA A 422 16.63 23.80 22.34
N PRO A 423 16.46 24.85 23.20
CA PRO A 423 15.12 25.31 23.57
C PRO A 423 14.20 25.69 22.41
N SER A 424 14.75 26.27 21.32
CA SER A 424 14.00 26.66 20.12
C SER A 424 13.49 25.44 19.36
N THR A 425 14.37 24.47 19.12
CA THR A 425 14.05 23.20 18.43
C THR A 425 13.02 22.40 19.24
N ARG A 426 13.23 22.30 20.56
CA ARG A 426 12.27 21.66 21.47
C ARG A 426 10.90 22.32 21.42
N ALA A 427 10.84 23.67 21.41
CA ALA A 427 9.57 24.40 21.37
C ALA A 427 8.78 24.09 20.11
N GLU A 428 9.43 23.96 18.95
CA GLU A 428 8.77 23.60 17.68
C GLU A 428 8.35 22.13 17.69
N ALA A 429 9.19 21.21 18.18
CA ALA A 429 8.83 19.79 18.33
C ALA A 429 7.61 19.61 19.24
N GLN A 430 7.56 20.32 20.36
CA GLN A 430 6.41 20.35 21.25
C GLN A 430 5.17 20.94 20.57
N ALA A 431 5.34 21.99 19.74
CA ALA A 431 4.23 22.58 18.99
C ALA A 431 3.66 21.61 17.94
N LYS A 432 4.49 20.79 17.29
CA LYS A 432 4.04 19.74 16.37
C LYS A 432 3.16 18.74 17.10
N LEU A 433 3.57 18.22 18.25
CA LEU A 433 2.73 17.29 19.06
C LEU A 433 1.43 17.94 19.55
N ASN A 434 1.47 19.21 19.96
CA ASN A 434 0.29 19.92 20.45
C ASN A 434 -0.77 20.18 19.36
N SER A 435 -0.35 20.32 18.10
CA SER A 435 -1.23 20.55 16.95
C SER A 435 -1.55 19.28 16.15
N LEU A 436 -1.01 18.12 16.57
CA LEU A 436 -1.19 16.85 15.89
C LEU A 436 -2.67 16.40 15.94
N TYR A 437 -3.29 16.27 14.77
CA TYR A 437 -4.59 15.64 14.65
C TYR A 437 -4.46 14.12 14.60
N VAL A 438 -5.26 13.37 15.35
CA VAL A 438 -5.24 11.91 15.30
C VAL A 438 -6.64 11.37 15.02
N GLY A 439 -6.83 10.88 13.80
CA GLY A 439 -8.04 10.21 13.35
C GLY A 439 -8.07 8.74 13.79
N ILE A 440 -9.15 8.32 14.47
CA ILE A 440 -9.33 6.95 14.98
C ILE A 440 -10.57 6.30 14.38
N GLY A 441 -10.36 5.22 13.65
CA GLY A 441 -11.39 4.33 13.11
C GLY A 441 -11.95 4.77 11.76
N TYR A 442 -12.44 6.01 11.65
CA TYR A 442 -13.11 6.50 10.44
C TYR A 442 -13.20 8.03 10.41
N PRO A 443 -13.32 8.63 9.19
CA PRO A 443 -13.44 10.08 9.02
C PRO A 443 -14.79 10.63 9.51
N GLU A 444 -14.82 11.90 9.89
CA GLU A 444 -16.05 12.61 10.23
C GLU A 444 -16.83 13.00 8.97
N THR A 445 -16.14 13.30 7.88
CA THR A 445 -16.72 13.68 6.58
C THR A 445 -16.41 12.60 5.54
N TRP A 446 -17.46 12.14 4.84
CA TRP A 446 -17.37 11.10 3.82
C TRP A 446 -17.33 11.69 2.42
N LYS A 447 -16.63 11.04 1.49
CA LYS A 447 -16.62 11.43 0.07
C LYS A 447 -18.01 11.30 -0.55
N ASP A 448 -18.41 12.29 -1.36
CA ASP A 448 -19.67 12.29 -2.10
C ASP A 448 -19.52 11.61 -3.46
N TYR A 449 -20.15 10.46 -3.62
CA TYR A 449 -20.17 9.68 -4.86
C TYR A 449 -21.34 10.01 -5.79
N SER A 450 -22.13 11.07 -5.54
CA SER A 450 -23.32 11.40 -6.34
C SER A 450 -23.00 11.57 -7.83
N SER A 451 -21.87 12.18 -8.16
CA SER A 451 -21.42 12.45 -9.53
C SER A 451 -20.65 11.28 -10.18
N TYR A 452 -20.34 10.18 -9.46
CA TYR A 452 -19.75 8.99 -10.04
C TYR A 452 -20.84 8.12 -10.68
N GLU A 453 -20.84 8.02 -12.01
CA GLU A 453 -21.77 7.18 -12.76
C GLU A 453 -21.30 5.73 -12.78
N VAL A 454 -22.13 4.81 -12.29
CA VAL A 454 -21.92 3.36 -12.33
C VAL A 454 -23.01 2.71 -13.18
N ARG A 455 -22.61 1.74 -14.03
CA ARG A 455 -23.51 0.92 -14.85
C ARG A 455 -23.37 -0.55 -14.46
N PRO A 456 -24.47 -1.31 -14.35
CA PRO A 456 -24.45 -2.67 -13.81
C PRO A 456 -23.80 -3.72 -14.71
N ASP A 457 -23.60 -3.41 -15.99
CA ASP A 457 -23.11 -4.31 -17.04
C ASP A 457 -21.83 -3.81 -17.74
N ASP A 458 -21.11 -2.86 -17.14
CA ASP A 458 -19.99 -2.16 -17.78
C ASP A 458 -18.75 -2.11 -16.85
N ALA A 459 -18.08 -3.23 -16.68
CA ALA A 459 -16.89 -3.34 -15.82
C ALA A 459 -15.78 -2.37 -16.25
N PHE A 460 -15.43 -2.36 -17.55
CA PHE A 460 -14.42 -1.45 -18.09
C PHE A 460 -14.83 0.01 -17.93
N GLY A 461 -16.06 0.37 -18.35
CA GLY A 461 -16.52 1.75 -18.25
C GLY A 461 -16.65 2.24 -16.80
N ASN A 462 -16.97 1.36 -15.84
CA ASN A 462 -16.97 1.70 -14.42
C ASN A 462 -15.54 2.04 -13.95
N ALA A 463 -14.52 1.26 -14.33
CA ALA A 463 -13.13 1.55 -14.02
C ALA A 463 -12.67 2.88 -14.64
N TRP A 464 -12.96 3.09 -15.91
CA TRP A 464 -12.62 4.32 -16.63
C TRP A 464 -13.26 5.56 -16.00
N ARG A 465 -14.56 5.50 -15.71
CA ARG A 465 -15.29 6.60 -15.06
C ARG A 465 -14.82 6.85 -13.63
N ALA A 466 -14.45 5.81 -12.88
CA ALA A 466 -13.88 5.94 -11.53
C ALA A 466 -12.58 6.74 -11.55
N GLY A 467 -11.64 6.38 -12.45
CA GLY A 467 -10.37 7.11 -12.60
C GLY A 467 -10.59 8.58 -12.96
N LEU A 468 -11.49 8.87 -13.91
CA LEU A 468 -11.84 10.24 -14.28
C LEU A 468 -12.56 11.01 -13.15
N TRP A 469 -13.44 10.35 -12.42
CA TRP A 469 -14.15 10.95 -11.29
C TRP A 469 -13.16 11.34 -10.18
N LYS A 470 -12.27 10.43 -9.78
CA LYS A 470 -11.21 10.70 -8.80
C LYS A 470 -10.33 11.86 -9.24
N TYR A 471 -9.87 11.82 -10.48
CA TYR A 471 -9.05 12.90 -11.05
C TYR A 471 -9.74 14.26 -10.96
N ARG A 472 -11.00 14.35 -11.39
CA ARG A 472 -11.78 15.59 -11.33
C ARG A 472 -12.00 16.09 -9.90
N MET A 473 -12.23 15.18 -8.96
CA MET A 473 -12.33 15.53 -7.54
C MET A 473 -11.02 16.13 -7.02
N GLN A 474 -9.89 15.54 -7.37
CA GLN A 474 -8.58 16.03 -6.93
C GLN A 474 -8.24 17.39 -7.54
N ILE A 475 -8.32 17.57 -8.85
CA ILE A 475 -7.99 18.87 -9.48
C ILE A 475 -8.98 19.99 -9.06
N ALA A 476 -10.22 19.65 -8.70
CA ALA A 476 -11.17 20.63 -8.19
C ALA A 476 -10.82 21.18 -6.81
N ARG A 477 -9.83 20.61 -6.12
CA ARG A 477 -9.30 21.08 -4.82
C ARG A 477 -8.25 22.20 -5.00
N ILE A 478 -7.58 22.25 -6.14
CA ILE A 478 -6.48 23.20 -6.38
C ILE A 478 -6.90 24.63 -6.02
N GLY A 479 -6.09 25.30 -5.22
CA GLY A 479 -6.31 26.66 -4.71
C GLY A 479 -7.35 26.78 -3.59
N LYS A 480 -7.98 25.67 -3.17
CA LYS A 480 -8.88 25.66 -1.99
C LYS A 480 -8.09 25.48 -0.71
N PRO A 481 -8.67 25.87 0.45
CA PRO A 481 -8.10 25.58 1.76
C PRO A 481 -7.92 24.07 1.97
N VAL A 482 -6.78 23.70 2.59
CA VAL A 482 -6.48 22.30 2.95
C VAL A 482 -7.37 21.86 4.11
N ASP A 483 -8.02 20.71 3.95
CA ASP A 483 -8.67 20.01 5.05
C ASP A 483 -7.63 19.21 5.84
N ARG A 484 -7.28 19.69 7.03
CA ARG A 484 -6.28 19.03 7.91
C ARG A 484 -6.82 17.79 8.62
N HIS A 485 -8.12 17.50 8.50
CA HIS A 485 -8.77 16.32 9.04
C HIS A 485 -9.11 15.29 7.96
N GLU A 486 -8.64 15.51 6.74
CA GLU A 486 -8.83 14.58 5.64
C GLU A 486 -8.12 13.25 5.91
N TRP A 487 -8.77 12.17 5.50
CA TRP A 487 -8.23 10.83 5.57
C TRP A 487 -7.69 10.38 4.21
N SER A 488 -6.49 9.81 4.20
CA SER A 488 -5.90 9.21 3.00
C SER A 488 -6.28 7.74 2.82
N MET A 489 -6.76 7.08 3.89
CA MET A 489 -7.12 5.65 3.91
C MET A 489 -8.59 5.44 4.28
N GLU A 490 -9.20 4.40 3.74
CA GLU A 490 -10.56 3.98 4.07
C GLU A 490 -10.58 3.15 5.37
N PRO A 491 -11.70 3.13 6.13
CA PRO A 491 -11.82 2.41 7.40
C PRO A 491 -11.54 0.91 7.35
N GLN A 492 -11.75 0.26 6.22
CA GLN A 492 -11.48 -1.17 5.99
C GLN A 492 -10.02 -1.48 5.61
N THR A 493 -9.15 -0.48 5.54
CA THR A 493 -7.72 -0.65 5.25
C THR A 493 -6.97 -1.10 6.51
N VAL A 494 -6.18 -2.17 6.39
CA VAL A 494 -5.29 -2.64 7.47
C VAL A 494 -3.94 -1.96 7.31
N ASN A 495 -3.86 -0.73 7.74
CA ASN A 495 -2.65 0.09 7.79
C ASN A 495 -2.88 1.29 8.71
N ALA A 496 -1.82 2.10 8.92
CA ALA A 496 -1.85 3.40 9.57
C ALA A 496 -1.00 4.38 8.76
N VAL A 497 -1.09 5.69 9.02
CA VAL A 497 -0.33 6.68 8.26
C VAL A 497 -0.09 7.97 9.04
N ASN A 498 1.10 8.54 8.87
CA ASN A 498 1.42 9.93 9.17
C ASN A 498 1.17 10.80 7.92
N LEU A 499 0.65 12.00 8.12
CA LEU A 499 0.31 12.99 7.09
C LEU A 499 1.08 14.29 7.39
N PRO A 500 2.34 14.43 7.00
CA PRO A 500 3.21 15.51 7.47
C PRO A 500 2.74 16.91 7.05
N LEU A 501 2.16 17.09 5.86
CA LEU A 501 1.59 18.36 5.39
C LEU A 501 0.36 18.81 6.20
N GLN A 502 -0.41 17.85 6.72
CA GLN A 502 -1.56 18.14 7.59
C GLN A 502 -1.18 18.20 9.06
N ASN A 503 -0.02 17.65 9.44
CA ASN A 503 0.37 17.31 10.81
C ASN A 503 -0.72 16.45 11.46
N ALA A 504 -0.99 15.31 10.84
CA ALA A 504 -2.10 14.43 11.18
C ALA A 504 -1.71 12.94 11.11
N LEU A 505 -2.45 12.09 11.82
CA LEU A 505 -2.34 10.63 11.77
C LEU A 505 -3.72 10.03 11.48
N ASN A 506 -3.77 8.91 10.73
CA ASN A 506 -4.98 8.13 10.59
C ASN A 506 -4.75 6.66 10.97
N PHE A 507 -5.64 6.13 11.81
CA PHE A 507 -5.70 4.73 12.21
C PHE A 507 -7.06 4.14 11.80
N PRO A 508 -7.18 3.51 10.63
CA PRO A 508 -8.41 2.89 10.15
C PRO A 508 -8.98 1.84 11.11
N ALA A 509 -10.28 1.62 11.07
CA ALA A 509 -10.96 0.67 11.94
C ALA A 509 -10.44 -0.77 11.79
N ALA A 510 -9.98 -1.14 10.60
CA ALA A 510 -9.54 -2.49 10.31
C ALA A 510 -8.19 -2.86 10.97
N ILE A 511 -7.26 -1.91 11.17
CA ILE A 511 -6.03 -2.21 11.92
C ILE A 511 -6.28 -2.26 13.43
N LEU A 512 -7.34 -1.61 13.91
CA LEU A 512 -7.75 -1.59 15.31
C LEU A 512 -8.58 -2.84 15.66
N GLN A 513 -8.10 -4.01 15.28
CA GLN A 513 -8.68 -5.33 15.47
C GLN A 513 -7.62 -6.34 15.96
N PRO A 514 -8.00 -7.46 16.61
CA PRO A 514 -7.03 -8.51 16.93
C PRO A 514 -6.31 -9.03 15.67
N PRO A 515 -4.99 -9.29 15.74
CA PRO A 515 -4.16 -9.35 16.97
C PRO A 515 -3.49 -8.02 17.33
N PHE A 516 -3.63 -6.94 16.56
CA PHE A 516 -2.99 -5.66 16.85
C PHE A 516 -3.64 -4.97 18.05
N PHE A 517 -4.96 -4.92 18.07
CA PHE A 517 -5.73 -4.29 19.14
C PHE A 517 -6.90 -5.18 19.59
N ASP A 518 -6.89 -5.54 20.84
CA ASP A 518 -7.94 -6.33 21.48
C ASP A 518 -8.38 -5.65 22.78
N PRO A 519 -9.62 -5.11 22.86
CA PRO A 519 -10.11 -4.47 24.07
C PRO A 519 -10.08 -5.35 25.33
N GLN A 520 -9.97 -6.67 25.18
CA GLN A 520 -9.93 -7.64 26.28
C GLN A 520 -8.50 -8.10 26.64
N ALA A 521 -7.51 -7.75 25.80
CA ALA A 521 -6.12 -8.12 26.05
C ALA A 521 -5.49 -7.30 27.19
N PRO A 522 -4.44 -7.86 27.85
CA PRO A 522 -3.62 -7.09 28.77
C PRO A 522 -3.04 -5.82 28.13
N ALA A 523 -2.94 -4.74 28.92
CA ALA A 523 -2.35 -3.49 28.42
C ALA A 523 -0.96 -3.72 27.82
N ALA A 524 -0.11 -4.56 28.43
CA ALA A 524 1.21 -4.90 27.90
C ALA A 524 1.17 -5.38 26.43
N ALA A 525 0.24 -6.29 26.11
CA ALA A 525 0.09 -6.82 24.77
C ALA A 525 -0.42 -5.75 23.78
N ASN A 526 -1.44 -4.97 24.16
CA ASN A 526 -1.95 -3.90 23.29
C ASN A 526 -0.91 -2.79 23.05
N TYR A 527 -0.16 -2.37 24.07
CA TYR A 527 0.91 -1.39 23.89
C TYR A 527 2.08 -1.95 23.08
N GLY A 528 2.41 -3.24 23.25
CA GLY A 528 3.44 -3.90 22.43
C GLY A 528 3.02 -4.13 20.98
N ALA A 529 1.71 -4.30 20.72
CA ALA A 529 1.17 -4.48 19.39
C ALA A 529 0.78 -3.12 18.77
N ILE A 530 -0.49 -2.72 18.86
CA ILE A 530 -0.97 -1.47 18.23
C ILE A 530 -0.30 -0.23 18.83
N GLY A 531 0.09 -0.25 20.11
CA GLY A 531 0.77 0.89 20.73
C GLY A 531 2.11 1.22 20.04
N THR A 532 2.87 0.22 19.62
CA THR A 532 4.12 0.45 18.87
C THR A 532 3.84 0.98 17.47
N ILE A 533 2.75 0.58 16.82
CA ILE A 533 2.33 1.13 15.53
C ILE A 533 1.89 2.60 15.70
N ILE A 534 1.09 2.92 16.72
CA ILE A 534 0.71 4.32 17.02
C ILE A 534 1.95 5.17 17.31
N GLY A 535 2.89 4.63 18.10
CA GLY A 535 4.15 5.29 18.39
C GLY A 535 5.01 5.49 17.15
N HIS A 536 5.03 4.53 16.23
CA HIS A 536 5.69 4.58 14.93
C HIS A 536 5.14 5.75 14.09
N GLU A 537 3.83 5.86 13.94
CA GLU A 537 3.21 6.96 13.21
C GLU A 537 3.47 8.33 13.86
N ILE A 538 3.49 8.41 15.20
CA ILE A 538 3.90 9.65 15.87
C ILE A 538 5.37 9.96 15.60
N SER A 539 6.25 8.94 15.55
CA SER A 539 7.68 9.10 15.28
C SER A 539 7.96 9.67 13.89
N HIS A 540 7.17 9.31 12.88
CA HIS A 540 7.24 9.90 11.55
C HIS A 540 7.11 11.44 11.56
N THR A 541 6.50 12.04 12.58
CA THR A 541 6.49 13.48 12.75
C THR A 541 7.91 14.08 12.90
N PHE A 542 8.91 13.26 13.27
CA PHE A 542 10.26 13.64 13.66
C PHE A 542 11.38 12.86 12.97
N ASP A 543 11.10 11.92 12.08
CA ASP A 543 12.11 11.19 11.30
C ASP A 543 12.80 12.12 10.28
N ALA A 544 13.59 11.58 9.34
CA ALA A 544 14.33 12.41 8.41
C ALA A 544 13.40 13.16 7.45
N GLU A 545 12.29 12.58 7.04
CA GLU A 545 11.27 13.24 6.23
C GLU A 545 10.43 14.21 7.07
N GLY A 546 9.79 13.74 8.14
CA GLY A 546 8.88 14.53 8.96
C GLY A 546 9.56 15.70 9.66
N SER A 547 10.88 15.60 9.96
CA SER A 547 11.68 16.68 10.55
C SER A 547 11.81 17.88 9.62
N ALA A 548 11.59 17.75 8.33
CA ALA A 548 11.58 18.85 7.37
C ALA A 548 10.35 19.77 7.51
N PHE A 549 9.27 19.28 8.17
CA PHE A 549 8.01 20.01 8.30
C PHE A 549 7.88 20.66 9.69
N ASP A 550 7.41 21.89 9.72
CA ASP A 550 7.07 22.59 10.97
C ASP A 550 5.68 22.20 11.51
N SER A 551 5.30 22.74 12.67
CA SER A 551 4.01 22.51 13.33
C SER A 551 2.78 22.93 12.51
N LYS A 552 2.97 23.58 11.36
CA LYS A 552 1.92 23.96 10.41
C LYS A 552 1.95 23.11 9.12
N GLY A 553 2.85 22.13 9.05
CA GLY A 553 3.03 21.30 7.85
C GLY A 553 3.76 22.01 6.70
N ARG A 554 4.55 23.04 6.98
CA ARG A 554 5.35 23.74 5.97
C ARG A 554 6.78 23.22 5.97
N VAL A 555 7.37 23.04 4.80
CA VAL A 555 8.79 22.71 4.68
C VAL A 555 9.61 23.92 5.12
N ARG A 556 10.24 23.79 6.26
CA ARG A 556 11.03 24.86 6.90
C ARG A 556 12.10 24.25 7.80
N ASN A 557 13.34 24.72 7.67
CA ASN A 557 14.36 24.38 8.67
C ASN A 557 14.04 25.09 10.01
N TRP A 558 13.67 24.29 11.02
CA TRP A 558 13.36 24.76 12.39
C TRP A 558 14.38 24.26 13.41
N TRP A 559 15.39 23.53 12.95
CA TRP A 559 16.49 23.00 13.74
C TRP A 559 17.59 24.04 13.95
N THR A 560 18.29 23.94 15.09
CA THR A 560 19.65 24.55 15.14
C THR A 560 20.62 23.67 14.35
N PRO A 561 21.73 24.22 13.82
CA PRO A 561 22.71 23.38 13.10
C PRO A 561 23.27 22.23 13.96
N GLU A 562 23.48 22.50 15.25
CA GLU A 562 24.01 21.51 16.20
C GLU A 562 23.05 20.40 16.48
N ASP A 563 21.75 20.71 16.64
CA ASP A 563 20.69 19.71 16.86
C ASP A 563 20.51 18.82 15.62
N HIS A 564 20.50 19.44 14.43
CA HIS A 564 20.39 18.71 13.16
C HIS A 564 21.57 17.76 12.95
N ALA A 565 22.81 18.25 13.18
CA ALA A 565 23.99 17.40 13.07
C ALA A 565 23.99 16.23 14.06
N HIS A 566 23.44 16.42 15.27
CA HIS A 566 23.29 15.33 16.24
C HIS A 566 22.26 14.30 15.76
N PHE A 567 21.12 14.76 15.23
CA PHE A 567 20.11 13.87 14.64
C PHE A 567 20.68 13.04 13.48
N GLU A 568 21.37 13.70 12.54
CA GLU A 568 22.02 13.05 11.39
C GLU A 568 23.06 12.00 11.86
N GLU A 569 23.86 12.29 12.88
CA GLU A 569 24.82 11.32 13.44
C GLU A 569 24.13 10.06 13.98
N GLN A 570 22.96 10.19 14.64
CA GLN A 570 22.22 9.06 15.15
C GLN A 570 21.53 8.28 14.01
N ALA A 571 20.97 8.98 13.01
CA ALA A 571 20.40 8.38 11.81
C ALA A 571 21.46 7.56 11.06
N GLU A 572 22.66 8.09 10.81
CA GLU A 572 23.75 7.35 10.17
C GLU A 572 24.19 6.09 10.95
N LYS A 573 24.13 6.11 12.28
CA LYS A 573 24.39 4.91 13.08
C LYS A 573 23.33 3.85 12.85
N LEU A 574 22.08 4.27 12.74
CA LEU A 574 20.97 3.35 12.48
C LEU A 574 21.04 2.80 11.04
N GLU A 575 21.33 3.64 10.05
CA GLU A 575 21.59 3.20 8.67
C GLU A 575 22.62 2.08 8.63
N LYS A 576 23.77 2.28 9.28
CA LYS A 576 24.84 1.27 9.34
C LYS A 576 24.43 -0.03 10.04
N GLN A 577 23.53 0.05 11.05
CA GLN A 577 22.98 -1.16 11.68
C GLN A 577 22.16 -1.97 10.66
N TYR A 578 21.33 -1.30 9.84
CA TYR A 578 20.49 -1.96 8.86
C TYR A 578 21.24 -2.38 7.60
N ASP A 579 22.24 -1.65 7.13
CA ASP A 579 23.16 -2.06 6.05
C ASP A 579 23.89 -3.38 6.36
N ALA A 580 24.08 -3.69 7.65
CA ALA A 580 24.71 -4.93 8.07
C ALA A 580 23.78 -6.16 7.95
N TYR A 581 22.48 -5.99 7.77
CA TYR A 581 21.55 -7.11 7.64
C TYR A 581 21.56 -7.68 6.22
N GLU A 582 21.96 -8.93 6.10
CA GLU A 582 21.95 -9.68 4.84
C GLU A 582 20.61 -10.41 4.67
N VAL A 583 19.92 -10.12 3.58
CA VAL A 583 18.60 -10.72 3.23
C VAL A 583 18.80 -12.00 2.42
N PHE A 584 19.70 -11.95 1.45
CA PHE A 584 20.16 -13.07 0.61
C PHE A 584 21.67 -12.97 0.44
N PRO A 585 22.37 -14.06 0.07
CA PRO A 585 23.80 -13.99 -0.16
C PRO A 585 24.22 -12.82 -1.04
N GLY A 586 24.93 -11.85 -0.45
CA GLY A 586 25.38 -10.63 -1.13
C GLY A 586 24.31 -9.56 -1.33
N VAL A 587 23.10 -9.71 -0.80
CA VAL A 587 22.02 -8.71 -0.87
C VAL A 587 21.68 -8.25 0.54
N HIS A 588 21.92 -7.00 0.83
CA HIS A 588 21.69 -6.38 2.12
C HIS A 588 20.47 -5.44 2.09
N VAL A 589 19.95 -5.11 3.27
CA VAL A 589 19.03 -3.99 3.44
C VAL A 589 19.77 -2.71 3.04
N ASN A 590 19.10 -1.79 2.37
CA ASN A 590 19.61 -0.46 2.13
C ASN A 590 19.17 0.44 3.30
N GLY A 591 20.07 0.63 4.26
CA GLY A 591 19.78 1.40 5.48
C GLY A 591 19.34 2.84 5.20
N LYS A 592 19.88 3.46 4.14
CA LYS A 592 19.48 4.80 3.73
C LYS A 592 18.07 4.85 3.14
N GLN A 593 17.69 3.87 2.30
CA GLN A 593 16.35 3.76 1.74
C GLN A 593 15.28 3.51 2.81
N THR A 594 15.65 2.85 3.90
CA THR A 594 14.71 2.42 4.95
C THR A 594 14.83 3.26 6.23
N ILE A 595 15.54 4.40 6.19
CA ILE A 595 15.91 5.12 7.43
C ILE A 595 14.71 5.68 8.17
N ASP A 596 13.75 6.27 7.48
CA ASP A 596 12.57 6.89 8.09
C ASP A 596 11.73 5.84 8.84
N GLU A 597 11.50 4.70 8.21
CA GLU A 597 10.81 3.56 8.80
C GLU A 597 11.55 2.97 10.00
N ASN A 598 12.88 2.87 9.90
CA ASN A 598 13.70 2.35 11.00
C ASN A 598 13.75 3.31 12.20
N ILE A 599 13.76 4.64 11.96
CA ILE A 599 13.63 5.67 13.00
C ILE A 599 12.26 5.59 13.65
N ALA A 600 11.21 5.44 12.84
CA ALA A 600 9.84 5.34 13.31
C ALA A 600 9.62 4.10 14.19
N ASP A 601 10.16 2.94 13.82
CA ASP A 601 10.14 1.73 14.65
C ASP A 601 10.88 1.94 15.98
N LEU A 602 12.06 2.54 15.95
CA LEU A 602 12.87 2.80 17.14
C LEU A 602 12.15 3.72 18.12
N GLY A 603 11.65 4.86 17.63
CA GLY A 603 10.88 5.82 18.42
C GLY A 603 9.56 5.25 18.92
N GLY A 604 8.88 4.50 18.05
CA GLY A 604 7.61 3.85 18.34
C GLY A 604 7.67 2.86 19.49
N VAL A 605 8.66 1.95 19.46
CA VAL A 605 8.89 0.99 20.55
C VAL A 605 9.19 1.72 21.86
N ALA A 606 10.05 2.74 21.80
CA ALA A 606 10.47 3.48 22.98
C ALA A 606 9.31 4.25 23.64
N ALA A 607 8.53 4.97 22.85
CA ALA A 607 7.38 5.73 23.36
C ALA A 607 6.23 4.82 23.80
N ALA A 608 5.98 3.73 23.07
CA ALA A 608 4.96 2.76 23.46
C ALA A 608 5.29 2.07 24.79
N TYR A 609 6.56 1.75 25.03
CA TYR A 609 7.00 1.18 26.30
C TYR A 609 6.79 2.18 27.46
N ASP A 610 7.15 3.46 27.27
CA ASP A 610 6.92 4.50 28.28
C ASP A 610 5.42 4.71 28.53
N GLY A 611 4.60 4.75 27.48
CA GLY A 611 3.14 4.83 27.58
C GLY A 611 2.55 3.64 28.33
N TYR A 612 3.03 2.44 28.05
CA TYR A 612 2.68 1.23 28.76
C TYR A 612 3.00 1.33 30.27
N ARG A 613 4.24 1.67 30.60
CA ARG A 613 4.66 1.82 32.00
C ARG A 613 3.87 2.91 32.75
N ALA A 614 3.57 4.01 32.04
CA ALA A 614 2.74 5.08 32.59
C ALA A 614 1.29 4.62 32.88
N SER A 615 0.71 3.78 32.01
CA SER A 615 -0.65 3.25 32.18
C SER A 615 -0.82 2.38 33.41
N LEU A 616 0.26 1.79 33.91
CA LEU A 616 0.27 0.97 35.12
C LEU A 616 0.17 1.80 36.42
N ASN A 617 0.33 3.13 36.35
CA ASN A 617 0.26 4.02 37.52
C ASN A 617 1.18 3.55 38.68
N GLY A 618 2.38 3.12 38.35
CA GLY A 618 3.39 2.65 39.31
C GLY A 618 3.15 1.23 39.86
N LYS A 619 2.15 0.51 39.37
CA LYS A 619 1.93 -0.90 39.73
C LYS A 619 2.72 -1.81 38.79
N GLU A 620 2.96 -3.04 39.22
CA GLU A 620 3.47 -4.10 38.34
C GLU A 620 2.31 -4.71 37.56
N ALA A 621 2.58 -5.02 36.27
CA ALA A 621 1.64 -5.76 35.46
C ALA A 621 1.50 -7.20 35.92
N PRO A 622 0.32 -7.82 35.78
CA PRO A 622 0.17 -9.23 36.14
C PRO A 622 0.98 -10.13 35.24
N MET A 623 1.52 -11.20 35.78
CA MET A 623 2.06 -12.29 35.00
C MET A 623 0.94 -12.97 34.24
N GLN A 624 1.14 -13.21 32.95
CA GLN A 624 0.23 -14.01 32.12
C GLN A 624 1.02 -15.01 31.28
N ASP A 625 0.56 -16.26 31.21
CA ASP A 625 1.17 -17.34 30.45
C ASP A 625 2.66 -17.58 30.78
N GLY A 626 3.09 -17.24 31.98
CA GLY A 626 4.47 -17.35 32.46
C GLY A 626 5.38 -16.16 32.08
N PHE A 627 4.84 -15.09 31.47
CA PHE A 627 5.58 -13.91 31.07
C PHE A 627 5.25 -12.69 31.93
N SER A 628 6.27 -11.91 32.26
CA SER A 628 6.11 -10.59 32.88
C SER A 628 5.44 -9.62 31.88
N GLY A 629 4.89 -8.51 32.37
CA GLY A 629 4.31 -7.51 31.50
C GLY A 629 5.30 -6.94 30.48
N ASP A 630 6.56 -6.73 30.88
CA ASP A 630 7.60 -6.25 29.96
C ASP A 630 7.91 -7.30 28.87
N GLN A 631 7.96 -8.59 29.23
CA GLN A 631 8.11 -9.66 28.24
C GLN A 631 6.92 -9.74 27.30
N GLN A 632 5.68 -9.63 27.81
CA GLN A 632 4.48 -9.60 26.97
C GLN A 632 4.51 -8.44 25.98
N PHE A 633 4.96 -7.25 26.42
CA PHE A 633 5.11 -6.08 25.55
C PHE A 633 6.04 -6.37 24.35
N PHE A 634 7.26 -6.82 24.61
CA PHE A 634 8.21 -7.07 23.52
C PHE A 634 7.82 -8.28 22.68
N ILE A 635 7.24 -9.34 23.26
CA ILE A 635 6.73 -10.47 22.47
C ILE A 635 5.63 -10.02 21.52
N ALA A 636 4.67 -9.21 21.98
CA ALA A 636 3.61 -8.66 21.14
C ALA A 636 4.17 -7.82 19.99
N PHE A 637 5.18 -6.98 20.26
CA PHE A 637 5.90 -6.23 19.23
C PHE A 637 6.56 -7.17 18.22
N GLY A 638 7.32 -8.18 18.65
CA GLY A 638 7.94 -9.15 17.75
C GLY A 638 6.93 -9.93 16.92
N GLN A 639 5.75 -10.21 17.47
CA GLN A 639 4.67 -10.91 16.77
C GLN A 639 3.97 -10.07 15.70
N ASN A 640 4.00 -8.74 15.77
CA ASN A 640 3.48 -7.85 14.71
C ASN A 640 4.16 -8.13 13.36
N TRP A 641 5.42 -8.50 13.38
CA TRP A 641 6.25 -8.66 12.19
C TRP A 641 6.30 -10.08 11.64
N GLY A 642 5.56 -11.03 12.26
CA GLY A 642 5.50 -12.41 11.79
C GLY A 642 5.02 -12.51 10.34
N ALA A 643 5.93 -12.88 9.42
CA ALA A 643 5.63 -13.00 8.00
C ALA A 643 6.50 -14.06 7.31
N LYS A 644 5.95 -14.68 6.27
CA LYS A 644 6.66 -15.46 5.26
C LYS A 644 6.42 -14.84 3.91
N ILE A 645 7.48 -14.60 3.14
CA ILE A 645 7.41 -13.93 1.83
C ILE A 645 8.15 -14.82 0.82
N ARG A 646 7.59 -14.96 -0.39
CA ARG A 646 8.27 -15.65 -1.50
C ARG A 646 9.51 -14.88 -1.91
N GLU A 647 10.56 -15.61 -2.33
CA GLU A 647 11.85 -14.98 -2.66
C GLU A 647 11.72 -13.84 -3.66
N ALA A 648 10.98 -14.02 -4.75
CA ALA A 648 10.80 -12.97 -5.77
C ALA A 648 10.15 -11.70 -5.18
N ALA A 649 9.14 -11.87 -4.33
CA ALA A 649 8.48 -10.74 -3.67
C ALA A 649 9.39 -10.05 -2.64
N LEU A 650 10.18 -10.82 -1.89
CA LEU A 650 11.14 -10.26 -0.92
C LEU A 650 12.29 -9.51 -1.63
N ARG A 651 12.77 -10.01 -2.78
CA ARG A 651 13.73 -9.27 -3.62
C ARG A 651 13.15 -7.95 -4.12
N ARG A 652 11.89 -7.94 -4.55
CA ARG A 652 11.19 -6.72 -4.93
C ARG A 652 11.09 -5.75 -3.74
N GLN A 653 10.73 -6.22 -2.55
CA GLN A 653 10.66 -5.38 -1.34
C GLN A 653 12.00 -4.69 -1.08
N VAL A 654 13.09 -5.43 -1.05
CA VAL A 654 14.43 -4.87 -0.78
C VAL A 654 14.83 -3.78 -1.79
N LEU A 655 14.35 -3.86 -3.03
CA LEU A 655 14.72 -2.94 -4.10
C LEU A 655 13.82 -1.69 -4.21
N ALA A 656 12.57 -1.79 -3.77
CA ALA A 656 11.56 -0.79 -4.13
C ALA A 656 10.60 -0.42 -2.99
N ASP A 657 10.90 -0.80 -1.74
CA ASP A 657 10.08 -0.52 -0.57
C ASP A 657 10.91 0.22 0.48
N SER A 658 10.36 1.25 1.10
CA SER A 658 10.98 1.98 2.20
C SER A 658 11.00 1.19 3.51
N HIS A 659 10.24 0.09 3.60
CA HIS A 659 10.20 -0.75 4.80
C HIS A 659 11.24 -1.85 4.77
N SER A 660 12.01 -1.96 5.84
CA SER A 660 12.86 -3.13 6.09
C SER A 660 12.04 -4.42 6.21
N PRO A 661 12.54 -5.60 5.80
CA PRO A 661 11.87 -6.88 6.04
C PRO A 661 11.50 -7.06 7.52
N GLY A 662 10.32 -7.64 7.79
CA GLY A 662 9.75 -7.75 9.15
C GLY A 662 10.68 -8.39 10.19
N GLN A 663 11.57 -9.30 9.76
CA GLN A 663 12.62 -9.85 10.62
C GLN A 663 13.48 -8.75 11.24
N PHE A 664 13.95 -7.81 10.44
CA PHE A 664 14.86 -6.75 10.89
C PHE A 664 14.13 -5.61 11.61
N ARG A 665 12.85 -5.40 11.29
CA ARG A 665 11.98 -4.50 12.08
C ARG A 665 11.82 -5.02 13.52
N ALA A 666 11.63 -6.33 13.72
CA ALA A 666 11.60 -6.93 15.05
C ALA A 666 12.91 -6.76 15.83
N ASP A 667 14.05 -6.76 15.15
CA ASP A 667 15.38 -6.66 15.77
C ASP A 667 15.71 -5.23 16.25
N THR A 668 14.88 -4.23 15.97
CA THR A 668 15.00 -2.87 16.52
C THR A 668 15.08 -2.86 18.06
N VAL A 669 14.52 -3.89 18.73
CA VAL A 669 14.57 -4.08 20.19
C VAL A 669 15.98 -4.09 20.76
N ARG A 670 17.01 -4.42 19.96
CA ARG A 670 18.42 -4.38 20.36
C ARG A 670 18.91 -3.01 20.80
N ASN A 671 18.15 -1.95 20.48
CA ASN A 671 18.42 -0.59 20.93
C ASN A 671 17.70 -0.23 22.25
N SER A 672 16.82 -1.11 22.78
CA SER A 672 16.01 -0.86 23.98
C SER A 672 16.58 -1.47 25.24
N ASP A 673 17.04 -0.66 26.23
CA ASP A 673 17.54 -1.13 27.53
C ASP A 673 16.51 -1.99 28.28
N ALA A 674 15.21 -1.71 28.11
CA ALA A 674 14.14 -2.45 28.75
C ALA A 674 14.05 -3.91 28.23
N TRP A 675 14.32 -4.11 26.93
CA TRP A 675 14.35 -5.45 26.34
C TRP A 675 15.50 -6.30 26.90
N TYR A 676 16.69 -5.71 27.09
CA TYR A 676 17.81 -6.41 27.74
C TYR A 676 17.45 -6.88 29.15
N LYS A 677 16.74 -6.06 29.92
CA LYS A 677 16.28 -6.42 31.28
C LYS A 677 15.19 -7.49 31.23
N ALA A 678 14.23 -7.38 30.30
CA ALA A 678 13.10 -8.31 30.19
C ALA A 678 13.55 -9.75 29.87
N PHE A 679 14.60 -9.89 29.05
CA PHE A 679 15.06 -11.19 28.55
C PHE A 679 16.45 -11.59 29.02
N ASP A 680 17.08 -10.83 29.93
CA ASP A 680 18.43 -11.08 30.45
C ASP A 680 19.48 -11.27 29.32
N VAL A 681 19.42 -10.37 28.32
CA VAL A 681 20.32 -10.45 27.14
C VAL A 681 21.74 -10.06 27.54
N GLN A 682 22.70 -10.95 27.24
CA GLN A 682 24.09 -10.87 27.70
C GLN A 682 25.07 -10.63 26.53
N PRO A 683 26.28 -10.08 26.83
CA PRO A 683 27.36 -10.01 25.85
C PRO A 683 27.66 -11.37 25.22
N GLY A 684 27.85 -11.39 23.88
CA GLY A 684 28.08 -12.59 23.10
C GLY A 684 26.85 -13.20 22.44
N GLN A 685 25.65 -12.72 22.77
CA GLN A 685 24.46 -13.04 21.98
C GLN A 685 24.42 -12.18 20.70
N ALA A 686 23.84 -12.70 19.61
CA ALA A 686 23.95 -12.10 18.28
C ALA A 686 23.36 -10.68 18.15
N LEU A 687 22.28 -10.40 18.89
CA LEU A 687 21.63 -9.09 18.89
C LEU A 687 22.19 -8.15 19.97
N TYR A 688 23.17 -8.60 20.77
CA TYR A 688 23.73 -7.75 21.82
C TYR A 688 24.48 -6.56 21.23
N LEU A 689 24.18 -5.38 21.75
CA LEU A 689 24.93 -4.13 21.56
C LEU A 689 25.38 -3.62 22.94
N ALA A 690 26.63 -3.15 23.03
CA ALA A 690 27.05 -2.42 24.20
C ALA A 690 26.19 -1.15 24.39
N PRO A 691 25.96 -0.67 25.61
CA PRO A 691 25.07 0.47 25.86
C PRO A 691 25.37 1.72 25.04
N GLU A 692 26.63 1.98 24.72
CA GLU A 692 27.12 3.08 23.90
C GLU A 692 26.90 2.90 22.40
N GLU A 693 26.65 1.66 21.95
CA GLU A 693 26.38 1.31 20.55
C GLU A 693 24.86 1.36 20.22
N ARG A 694 24.02 1.42 21.26
CA ARG A 694 22.58 1.47 21.09
C ARG A 694 22.16 2.84 20.58
N VAL A 695 21.46 2.86 19.46
CA VAL A 695 20.96 4.12 18.88
C VAL A 695 19.78 4.63 19.71
N ARG A 696 19.81 5.93 20.02
CA ARG A 696 18.77 6.63 20.75
C ARG A 696 18.58 8.00 20.12
N ILE A 697 17.46 8.15 19.39
CA ILE A 697 17.17 9.42 18.71
C ILE A 697 16.23 10.26 19.60
N TRP A 698 15.12 9.69 20.02
CA TRP A 698 14.06 10.37 20.82
C TRP A 698 13.95 9.86 22.24
#